data_46b7d5cb44c7e89dbed4d26aec2b79e9
#
_entry.id   46b7d5cb44c7e89dbed4d26aec2b79e9
#
_cell.length_a   1.000
_cell.length_b   1.000
_cell.length_c   1.000
_cell.angle_alpha   90.00
_cell.angle_beta   90.00
_cell.angle_gamma   90.00
#
_symmetry.space_group_name_H-M   'P 1'
#
loop_
_entity.id
_entity.type
_entity.pdbx_description
1 polymer ?
#
loop_
_entity_poly.entity_id
_entity_poly.type
_entity_poly.pdbx_seq_one_letter_code
_entity_poly.pdbx_strand_id
1 'polypeptide(L)'
;MFPHSSRPRLFALPSGADFPRRLAAGVLARMDGAPPEALARVVIHVNTRRMQRRLRALLSESGARLLPRITLVTDLARDVALPGVPPPVPPLRRRLELARLVEALLRADPTLAPRSALHDLADSLARLGDEMQGEGVPPEALETLDVDRHAAHWARALRFLRLVHTLPQNEAPDPEARQRGVVETLATRWAEAPPEHPVLVAGSTGSRGTTALLMDAVARLPQGAVVLPGFDFDMPAAVWDGMGPALEAEDHPQYRFRALLTRMDLTPGDVKRWDDAPPPAPARNRLVSLALRPAPVTDQWMAEGARLEGVAEAAAGMTLIEAPSPRAEALAIALRLCRALGDGQVAALITPDRTLARQVTAALDRWRITPDDSAGRPLALSAPGRFLRHVAGLMAERLSAEALVTLLKHPLTHSADGRGNHLLHARDLELHIRRHGLAFPDASALRAWAARGEAPDPARAAWVGWLASTLPEGPDDSPQPLDTLVTRHRTLAEALARGAEGEGTGELWREAAGAAALALMDDLAREAPHGAAMTTTDYATFVSALMAAREVREPVTPDPRVMIWGTLEARVQGADLVILGGLNEGVWPAAPAPDPWLNRAMRADLGLLLPERQIGLAAHDFQQAVAAPEVVLTRAVRDAEAQTVPSRWLNRLVNLMEGLPDKVGSRALEGMRARGKKWLDLARALEADVRHIAPEDRRPAPRPAPCPPVEARPKELPVTAISRLIRDPYAVYARYVLRLRALDPLHPEPDALLRGTVLHKVLERFKALEDPGDDPRAALMATAEEVLAAEVPWAAARALWAARLARVADWFLALDAGLPGAPVLTERSGRLSLPGLGFTLTARPDRIDAWPDGRLHILDYKTGNPPSPKQQAHFDKQLLLEAMIAEAGGFAALGPRDVARVSYIGLGAVPKVAETDITPELNAETRAGLERLIAAYARAEQGYAARRALFSEAEVGDYDHLARHGEWALQDAPVRLRVGVGP
;
A
#
# COMPACT_ATOMS: atom_id res chain seq x y z
N MET A 1 35.84 37.83 -9.73
CA MET A 1 35.41 36.54 -10.26
C MET A 1 35.07 36.63 -11.76
N PHE A 2 34.35 37.68 -12.21
CA PHE A 2 33.93 37.83 -13.58
C PHE A 2 34.47 39.17 -14.18
N PRO A 3 34.96 39.17 -15.43
CA PRO A 3 35.31 40.41 -16.12
C PRO A 3 34.08 41.26 -16.38
N HIS A 4 34.22 42.56 -16.62
CA HIS A 4 33.10 43.44 -16.95
C HIS A 4 32.39 42.99 -18.25
N SER A 5 31.06 42.99 -18.25
CA SER A 5 30.24 42.67 -19.42
C SER A 5 29.02 43.59 -19.46
N SER A 6 28.69 44.08 -20.61
CA SER A 6 27.45 44.83 -20.87
C SER A 6 26.25 43.90 -21.16
N ARG A 7 26.51 42.61 -21.43
CA ARG A 7 25.46 41.62 -21.69
C ARG A 7 25.26 40.71 -20.44
N PRO A 8 24.06 40.18 -20.24
CA PRO A 8 23.82 39.20 -19.20
C PRO A 8 24.78 38.01 -19.29
N ARG A 9 25.24 37.49 -18.14
CA ARG A 9 26.19 36.34 -18.10
C ARG A 9 25.46 35.04 -17.87
N LEU A 10 25.39 34.24 -18.92
CA LEU A 10 24.90 32.87 -18.87
C LEU A 10 26.04 31.90 -19.16
N PHE A 11 26.20 30.97 -18.25
CA PHE A 11 27.03 29.79 -18.43
C PHE A 11 26.15 28.55 -18.38
N ALA A 12 26.63 27.45 -18.94
CA ALA A 12 25.94 26.16 -18.84
C ALA A 12 26.94 25.02 -18.77
N LEU A 13 26.44 23.91 -18.18
CA LEU A 13 27.10 22.60 -18.25
C LEU A 13 26.31 21.70 -19.19
N PRO A 14 26.98 20.84 -19.98
CA PRO A 14 26.33 19.90 -20.88
C PRO A 14 25.56 18.80 -20.09
N SER A 15 24.64 18.13 -20.78
CA SER A 15 23.93 16.99 -20.22
C SER A 15 24.89 15.88 -19.73
N GLY A 16 24.56 15.24 -18.60
CA GLY A 16 25.34 14.19 -17.95
C GLY A 16 26.49 14.68 -17.06
N ALA A 17 26.81 15.98 -17.07
CA ALA A 17 27.83 16.54 -16.18
C ALA A 17 27.42 16.38 -14.70
N ASP A 18 28.36 15.99 -13.82
CA ASP A 18 28.20 16.13 -12.38
C ASP A 18 28.15 17.62 -12.02
N PHE A 19 26.97 18.18 -12.06
CA PHE A 19 26.75 19.61 -11.98
C PHE A 19 27.35 20.23 -10.70
N PRO A 20 27.11 19.72 -9.46
CA PRO A 20 27.69 20.30 -8.27
C PRO A 20 29.22 20.25 -8.24
N ARG A 21 29.81 19.14 -8.68
CA ARG A 21 31.29 18.97 -8.71
C ARG A 21 31.92 19.96 -9.69
N ARG A 22 31.38 20.06 -10.89
CA ARG A 22 31.88 20.99 -11.92
C ARG A 22 31.62 22.45 -11.53
N LEU A 23 30.43 22.73 -10.92
CA LEU A 23 30.16 24.07 -10.37
C LEU A 23 31.20 24.46 -9.30
N ALA A 24 31.47 23.60 -8.34
CA ALA A 24 32.42 23.83 -7.25
C ALA A 24 33.86 24.06 -7.83
N ALA A 25 34.29 23.20 -8.73
CA ALA A 25 35.59 23.29 -9.37
C ALA A 25 35.75 24.64 -10.14
N GLY A 26 34.73 25.03 -10.91
CA GLY A 26 34.77 26.27 -11.64
C GLY A 26 34.67 27.54 -10.78
N VAL A 27 34.00 27.48 -9.62
CA VAL A 27 34.04 28.55 -8.61
C VAL A 27 35.43 28.68 -8.04
N LEU A 28 36.05 27.54 -7.62
CA LEU A 28 37.41 27.54 -7.08
C LEU A 28 38.45 28.06 -8.09
N ALA A 29 38.39 27.61 -9.34
CA ALA A 29 39.28 28.07 -10.39
C ALA A 29 39.19 29.58 -10.66
N ARG A 30 37.99 30.16 -10.57
CA ARG A 30 37.77 31.62 -10.77
C ARG A 30 38.15 32.46 -9.54
N MET A 31 38.34 31.82 -8.40
CA MET A 31 38.79 32.44 -7.14
C MET A 31 40.26 32.13 -6.85
N ASP A 32 40.94 31.45 -7.77
CA ASP A 32 42.38 31.15 -7.61
C ASP A 32 43.18 32.46 -7.53
N GLY A 33 44.16 32.49 -6.62
CA GLY A 33 44.93 33.72 -6.33
C GLY A 33 44.19 34.78 -5.52
N ALA A 34 42.91 34.65 -5.23
CA ALA A 34 42.15 35.53 -4.35
C ALA A 34 42.47 35.25 -2.86
N PRO A 35 42.34 36.21 -1.95
CA PRO A 35 42.52 35.95 -0.51
C PRO A 35 41.44 35.00 -0.02
N PRO A 36 41.74 34.17 1.03
CA PRO A 36 40.86 33.08 1.50
C PRO A 36 39.43 33.51 1.87
N GLU A 37 39.28 34.73 2.41
CA GLU A 37 38.00 35.34 2.78
C GLU A 37 37.14 35.74 1.59
N ALA A 38 37.74 35.89 0.39
CA ALA A 38 37.00 36.25 -0.81
C ALA A 38 35.96 35.16 -1.21
N LEU A 39 36.29 33.89 -0.96
CA LEU A 39 35.36 32.79 -1.19
C LEU A 39 34.12 32.88 -0.29
N ALA A 40 34.29 33.29 0.99
CA ALA A 40 33.18 33.45 1.91
C ALA A 40 32.18 34.55 1.52
N ARG A 41 32.62 35.51 0.72
CA ARG A 41 31.75 36.58 0.18
C ARG A 41 30.93 36.16 -1.04
N VAL A 42 31.24 35.00 -1.68
CA VAL A 42 30.48 34.48 -2.80
C VAL A 42 29.11 34.00 -2.33
N VAL A 43 28.06 34.43 -3.01
CA VAL A 43 26.68 33.96 -2.77
C VAL A 43 26.24 33.02 -3.89
N ILE A 44 25.77 31.83 -3.54
CA ILE A 44 25.30 30.87 -4.53
C ILE A 44 23.84 30.46 -4.19
N HIS A 45 22.92 30.81 -5.07
CA HIS A 45 21.53 30.39 -4.97
C HIS A 45 21.34 29.11 -5.75
N VAL A 46 20.83 28.06 -5.06
CA VAL A 46 20.60 26.70 -5.62
C VAL A 46 19.14 26.29 -5.48
N ASN A 47 18.71 25.27 -6.24
CA ASN A 47 17.32 24.83 -6.30
C ASN A 47 16.93 23.77 -5.28
N THR A 48 17.87 22.97 -4.72
CA THR A 48 17.57 21.90 -3.77
C THR A 48 18.49 21.88 -2.56
N ARG A 49 17.97 21.44 -1.40
CA ARG A 49 18.76 21.24 -0.18
C ARG A 49 19.84 20.17 -0.34
N ARG A 50 19.61 19.15 -1.18
CA ARG A 50 20.60 18.12 -1.48
C ARG A 50 21.79 18.71 -2.23
N MET A 51 21.53 19.55 -3.24
CA MET A 51 22.59 20.26 -3.95
C MET A 51 23.38 21.19 -3.01
N GLN A 52 22.69 21.91 -2.12
CA GLN A 52 23.34 22.77 -1.10
C GLN A 52 24.30 21.95 -0.22
N ARG A 53 23.86 20.80 0.30
CA ARG A 53 24.71 19.93 1.14
C ARG A 53 25.89 19.36 0.35
N ARG A 54 25.66 18.90 -0.87
CA ARG A 54 26.70 18.31 -1.72
C ARG A 54 27.77 19.35 -2.11
N LEU A 55 27.36 20.57 -2.47
CA LEU A 55 28.29 21.65 -2.74
C LEU A 55 29.18 21.99 -1.54
N ARG A 56 28.60 22.05 -0.33
CA ARG A 56 29.39 22.26 0.90
C ARG A 56 30.40 21.13 1.10
N ALA A 57 30.01 19.89 0.91
CA ALA A 57 30.90 18.74 1.01
C ALA A 57 32.04 18.82 -0.02
N LEU A 58 31.73 19.05 -1.30
CA LEU A 58 32.72 19.15 -2.37
C LEU A 58 33.69 20.29 -2.17
N LEU A 59 33.22 21.45 -1.72
CA LEU A 59 34.08 22.59 -1.44
C LEU A 59 35.01 22.36 -0.22
N SER A 60 34.69 21.39 0.65
CA SER A 60 35.50 21.00 1.81
C SER A 60 36.41 19.80 1.56
N GLU A 61 36.28 19.08 0.43
CA GLU A 61 37.09 17.88 0.13
C GLU A 61 38.58 18.15 0.11
N SER A 62 39.02 19.35 -0.33
CA SER A 62 40.45 19.74 -0.49
C SER A 62 41.05 20.39 0.75
N GLY A 63 40.41 20.30 1.90
CA GLY A 63 40.91 20.87 3.17
C GLY A 63 40.00 21.97 3.74
N ALA A 64 40.38 22.47 4.93
CA ALA A 64 39.64 23.52 5.63
C ALA A 64 39.71 24.84 4.87
N ARG A 65 38.56 25.45 4.61
CA ARG A 65 38.43 26.75 3.96
C ARG A 65 37.13 27.46 4.37
N LEU A 66 37.11 28.77 4.22
CA LEU A 66 35.88 29.57 4.35
C LEU A 66 34.96 29.27 3.19
N LEU A 67 33.72 28.79 3.47
CA LEU A 67 32.76 28.39 2.43
C LEU A 67 31.94 29.58 1.92
N PRO A 68 31.50 29.57 0.64
CA PRO A 68 30.54 30.54 0.14
C PRO A 68 29.20 30.44 0.85
N ARG A 69 28.43 31.51 0.83
CA ARG A 69 27.04 31.49 1.32
C ARG A 69 26.16 30.77 0.30
N ILE A 70 25.72 29.54 0.60
CA ILE A 70 24.88 28.74 -0.28
C ILE A 70 23.46 28.72 0.29
N THR A 71 22.50 29.29 -0.44
CA THR A 71 21.08 29.44 -0.07
C THR A 71 20.17 28.82 -1.11
N LEU A 72 18.95 28.45 -0.71
CA LEU A 72 17.94 28.01 -1.67
C LEU A 72 17.23 29.20 -2.30
N VAL A 73 16.90 29.11 -3.60
CA VAL A 73 16.05 30.09 -4.26
C VAL A 73 14.71 30.24 -3.56
N THR A 74 14.12 29.14 -3.09
CA THR A 74 12.86 29.14 -2.35
C THR A 74 12.93 29.72 -0.93
N ASP A 75 14.12 29.79 -0.34
CA ASP A 75 14.30 30.33 1.01
C ASP A 75 14.69 31.83 1.03
N LEU A 76 14.86 32.46 -0.14
CA LEU A 76 15.18 33.90 -0.25
C LEU A 76 14.21 34.75 0.57
N ALA A 77 12.92 34.44 0.50
CA ALA A 77 11.91 35.19 1.22
C ALA A 77 11.99 35.00 2.75
N ARG A 78 12.65 33.96 3.23
CA ARG A 78 12.85 33.69 4.68
C ARG A 78 14.10 34.32 5.21
N ASP A 79 15.17 34.36 4.40
CA ASP A 79 16.50 34.80 4.82
C ASP A 79 16.67 36.32 4.81
N VAL A 80 15.85 37.03 4.06
CA VAL A 80 15.95 38.46 3.86
C VAL A 80 14.82 39.18 4.59
N ALA A 81 15.11 39.80 5.72
CA ALA A 81 14.25 40.78 6.36
C ALA A 81 14.30 42.08 5.56
N LEU A 82 13.46 42.22 4.51
CA LEU A 82 13.32 43.43 3.75
C LEU A 82 12.27 44.33 4.38
N PRO A 83 12.55 45.58 4.69
CA PRO A 83 11.58 46.56 5.12
C PRO A 83 10.44 46.65 4.09
N GLY A 84 9.18 46.54 4.54
CA GLY A 84 8.00 46.70 3.67
C GLY A 84 7.46 45.38 3.05
N VAL A 85 8.10 44.23 3.25
CA VAL A 85 7.56 42.94 2.82
C VAL A 85 7.13 42.14 4.05
N PRO A 86 5.83 42.09 4.38
CA PRO A 86 5.32 41.41 5.56
C PRO A 86 5.49 39.87 5.48
N PRO A 87 5.45 39.13 6.60
CA PRO A 87 5.49 37.67 6.60
C PRO A 87 4.28 37.10 5.86
N PRO A 88 4.40 35.91 5.26
CA PRO A 88 3.31 35.31 4.50
C PRO A 88 2.21 34.76 5.40
N VAL A 89 1.00 34.69 4.88
CA VAL A 89 -0.09 33.93 5.50
C VAL A 89 0.28 32.44 5.53
N PRO A 90 0.03 31.71 6.64
CA PRO A 90 0.22 30.26 6.65
C PRO A 90 -0.60 29.58 5.56
N PRO A 91 -0.02 28.62 4.79
CA PRO A 91 -0.72 27.96 3.68
C PRO A 91 -2.01 27.25 4.12
N LEU A 92 -2.01 26.64 5.32
CA LEU A 92 -3.19 25.97 5.86
C LEU A 92 -4.33 26.97 6.15
N ARG A 93 -4.01 28.16 6.69
CA ARG A 93 -5.00 29.22 6.90
C ARG A 93 -5.63 29.65 5.59
N ARG A 94 -4.81 29.92 4.56
CA ARG A 94 -5.31 30.31 3.24
C ARG A 94 -6.23 29.23 2.63
N ARG A 95 -5.85 27.96 2.77
CA ARG A 95 -6.69 26.81 2.35
C ARG A 95 -8.05 26.81 3.06
N LEU A 96 -8.08 27.02 4.36
CA LEU A 96 -9.32 27.05 5.15
C LEU A 96 -10.19 28.25 4.79
N GLU A 97 -9.62 29.42 4.59
CA GLU A 97 -10.33 30.62 4.16
C GLU A 97 -10.98 30.44 2.77
N LEU A 98 -10.22 29.91 1.80
CA LEU A 98 -10.75 29.55 0.48
C LEU A 98 -11.86 28.52 0.55
N ALA A 99 -11.71 27.48 1.36
CA ALA A 99 -12.76 26.47 1.57
C ALA A 99 -14.06 27.11 2.09
N ARG A 100 -13.98 28.06 3.01
CA ARG A 100 -15.17 28.82 3.48
C ARG A 100 -15.84 29.62 2.36
N LEU A 101 -15.06 30.29 1.51
CA LEU A 101 -15.59 31.06 0.37
C LEU A 101 -16.26 30.14 -0.65
N VAL A 102 -15.61 29.02 -0.98
CA VAL A 102 -16.16 28.01 -1.89
C VAL A 102 -17.44 27.41 -1.30
N GLU A 103 -17.47 27.11 0.01
CA GLU A 103 -18.67 26.60 0.68
C GLU A 103 -19.82 27.60 0.62
N ALA A 104 -19.58 28.89 0.86
CA ALA A 104 -20.59 29.91 0.77
C ALA A 104 -21.16 30.01 -0.65
N LEU A 105 -20.30 29.92 -1.67
CA LEU A 105 -20.71 29.90 -3.08
C LEU A 105 -21.56 28.67 -3.42
N LEU A 106 -21.15 27.47 -2.98
CA LEU A 106 -21.91 26.23 -3.21
C LEU A 106 -23.25 26.19 -2.47
N ARG A 107 -23.36 26.85 -1.31
CA ARG A 107 -24.67 27.04 -0.62
C ARG A 107 -25.59 27.98 -1.41
N ALA A 108 -25.02 29.03 -1.99
CA ALA A 108 -25.82 29.98 -2.77
C ALA A 108 -26.25 29.38 -4.12
N ASP A 109 -25.43 28.51 -4.72
CA ASP A 109 -25.71 27.84 -5.98
C ASP A 109 -25.23 26.37 -5.95
N PRO A 110 -26.04 25.42 -5.45
CA PRO A 110 -25.68 23.99 -5.37
C PRO A 110 -25.48 23.32 -6.73
N THR A 111 -25.84 23.96 -7.84
CA THR A 111 -25.69 23.41 -9.20
C THR A 111 -24.25 23.53 -9.73
N LEU A 112 -23.41 24.33 -9.08
CA LEU A 112 -22.03 24.56 -9.51
C LEU A 112 -21.15 23.33 -9.35
N ALA A 113 -21.20 22.67 -8.19
CA ALA A 113 -20.47 21.45 -7.91
C ALA A 113 -21.07 20.73 -6.66
N PRO A 114 -20.84 19.41 -6.52
CA PRO A 114 -21.24 18.69 -5.31
C PRO A 114 -20.40 19.15 -4.11
N ARG A 115 -21.02 19.12 -2.92
CA ARG A 115 -20.34 19.51 -1.67
C ARG A 115 -19.08 18.67 -1.37
N SER A 116 -19.05 17.43 -1.78
CA SER A 116 -17.88 16.55 -1.65
C SER A 116 -16.62 17.07 -2.37
N ALA A 117 -16.78 17.93 -3.39
CA ALA A 117 -15.67 18.56 -4.11
C ALA A 117 -15.12 19.83 -3.43
N LEU A 118 -15.66 20.24 -2.27
CA LEU A 118 -15.31 21.51 -1.60
C LEU A 118 -13.81 21.72 -1.41
N HIS A 119 -13.13 20.74 -0.81
CA HIS A 119 -11.71 20.87 -0.48
C HIS A 119 -10.83 20.76 -1.73
N ASP A 120 -11.18 19.93 -2.71
CA ASP A 120 -10.46 19.79 -3.97
C ASP A 120 -10.57 21.09 -4.80
N LEU A 121 -11.74 21.72 -4.83
CA LEU A 121 -11.95 23.02 -5.47
C LEU A 121 -11.14 24.11 -4.79
N ALA A 122 -11.16 24.18 -3.45
CA ALA A 122 -10.37 25.15 -2.71
C ALA A 122 -8.85 24.97 -2.96
N ASP A 123 -8.37 23.73 -2.96
CA ASP A 123 -6.95 23.39 -3.23
C ASP A 123 -6.54 23.72 -4.67
N SER A 124 -7.41 23.48 -5.64
CA SER A 124 -7.13 23.78 -7.04
C SER A 124 -7.14 25.29 -7.30
N LEU A 125 -8.03 26.02 -6.62
CA LEU A 125 -8.11 27.48 -6.69
C LEU A 125 -6.89 28.14 -6.02
N ALA A 126 -6.45 27.62 -4.85
CA ALA A 126 -5.22 28.07 -4.18
C ALA A 126 -4.01 27.90 -5.10
N ARG A 127 -3.85 26.74 -5.75
CA ARG A 127 -2.76 26.47 -6.69
C ARG A 127 -2.75 27.43 -7.89
N LEU A 128 -3.93 27.75 -8.43
CA LEU A 128 -4.04 28.72 -9.52
C LEU A 128 -3.65 30.12 -9.04
N GLY A 129 -4.10 30.55 -7.85
CA GLY A 129 -3.69 31.81 -7.24
C GLY A 129 -2.19 31.93 -7.03
N ASP A 130 -1.55 30.89 -6.46
CA ASP A 130 -0.10 30.78 -6.27
C ASP A 130 0.64 30.89 -7.61
N GLU A 131 0.14 30.23 -8.66
CA GLU A 131 0.72 30.29 -9.99
C GLU A 131 0.61 31.70 -10.60
N MET A 132 -0.57 32.30 -10.55
CA MET A 132 -0.77 33.70 -11.05
C MET A 132 0.19 34.65 -10.35
N GLN A 133 0.32 34.57 -9.05
CA GLN A 133 1.23 35.41 -8.25
C GLN A 133 2.69 35.15 -8.64
N GLY A 134 3.08 33.86 -8.78
CA GLY A 134 4.43 33.49 -9.18
C GLY A 134 4.82 33.96 -10.59
N GLU A 135 3.89 33.92 -11.54
CA GLU A 135 4.09 34.39 -12.92
C GLU A 135 3.87 35.91 -13.07
N GLY A 136 3.28 36.59 -12.08
CA GLY A 136 3.01 38.00 -12.07
C GLY A 136 1.79 38.36 -12.91
N VAL A 137 0.83 37.48 -13.01
CA VAL A 137 -0.46 37.70 -13.68
C VAL A 137 -1.43 38.29 -12.67
N PRO A 138 -1.89 39.53 -12.87
CA PRO A 138 -2.84 40.14 -11.95
C PRO A 138 -4.21 39.46 -12.10
N PRO A 139 -5.00 39.36 -11.02
CA PRO A 139 -6.33 38.73 -11.05
C PRO A 139 -7.27 39.36 -12.10
N GLU A 140 -7.18 40.66 -12.37
CA GLU A 140 -7.99 41.40 -13.33
C GLU A 140 -7.80 40.90 -14.77
N ALA A 141 -6.65 40.24 -15.07
CA ALA A 141 -6.40 39.65 -16.39
C ALA A 141 -7.40 38.54 -16.74
N LEU A 142 -7.99 37.87 -15.72
CA LEU A 142 -9.03 36.85 -15.90
C LEU A 142 -10.30 37.41 -16.54
N GLU A 143 -10.58 38.72 -16.39
CA GLU A 143 -11.77 39.38 -16.94
C GLU A 143 -11.58 39.78 -18.42
N THR A 144 -10.34 39.79 -18.93
CA THR A 144 -10.00 40.19 -20.30
C THR A 144 -9.99 39.00 -21.27
N LEU A 145 -10.21 37.77 -20.81
CA LEU A 145 -10.21 36.60 -21.65
C LEU A 145 -11.40 36.56 -22.61
N ASP A 146 -11.13 36.29 -23.89
CA ASP A 146 -12.14 36.04 -24.91
C ASP A 146 -12.79 34.66 -24.69
N VAL A 147 -14.09 34.67 -24.31
CA VAL A 147 -14.80 33.48 -23.84
C VAL A 147 -15.94 33.03 -24.76
N ASP A 148 -16.12 33.63 -25.90
CA ASP A 148 -17.26 33.41 -26.80
C ASP A 148 -17.41 31.95 -27.26
N ARG A 149 -16.34 31.16 -27.25
CA ARG A 149 -16.32 29.76 -27.66
C ARG A 149 -16.64 28.76 -26.52
N HIS A 150 -16.70 29.20 -25.24
CA HIS A 150 -16.83 28.29 -24.06
C HIS A 150 -17.77 28.82 -22.97
N ALA A 151 -18.79 29.56 -23.35
CA ALA A 151 -19.60 30.42 -22.48
C ALA A 151 -20.18 29.74 -21.22
N ALA A 152 -20.69 28.51 -21.30
CA ALA A 152 -21.35 27.86 -20.13
C ALA A 152 -20.36 27.31 -19.09
N HIS A 153 -19.23 26.73 -19.50
CA HIS A 153 -18.19 26.27 -18.56
C HIS A 153 -17.49 27.47 -17.95
N TRP A 154 -17.14 28.46 -18.77
CA TRP A 154 -16.46 29.67 -18.31
C TRP A 154 -17.30 30.47 -17.31
N ALA A 155 -18.61 30.65 -17.55
CA ALA A 155 -19.46 31.36 -16.61
C ALA A 155 -19.48 30.72 -15.20
N ARG A 156 -19.37 29.39 -15.14
CA ARG A 156 -19.21 28.67 -13.87
C ARG A 156 -17.80 28.87 -13.28
N ALA A 157 -16.75 28.65 -14.05
CA ALA A 157 -15.38 28.84 -13.61
C ALA A 157 -15.12 30.25 -13.09
N LEU A 158 -15.61 31.28 -13.81
CA LEU A 158 -15.45 32.69 -13.42
C LEU A 158 -16.04 33.02 -12.06
N ARG A 159 -17.15 32.35 -11.65
CA ARG A 159 -17.72 32.54 -10.30
C ARG A 159 -16.75 32.10 -9.19
N PHE A 160 -16.04 30.99 -9.39
CA PHE A 160 -15.02 30.51 -8.45
C PHE A 160 -13.78 31.42 -8.52
N LEU A 161 -13.33 31.78 -9.71
CA LEU A 161 -12.15 32.63 -9.92
C LEU A 161 -12.29 34.01 -9.27
N ARG A 162 -13.51 34.59 -9.27
CA ARG A 162 -13.81 35.85 -8.55
C ARG A 162 -13.60 35.74 -7.03
N LEU A 163 -13.66 34.53 -6.45
CA LEU A 163 -13.35 34.34 -5.02
C LEU A 163 -11.90 34.70 -4.69
N VAL A 164 -10.97 34.53 -5.64
CA VAL A 164 -9.56 34.92 -5.46
C VAL A 164 -9.44 36.42 -5.24
N HIS A 165 -10.31 37.24 -5.89
CA HIS A 165 -10.37 38.68 -5.69
C HIS A 165 -10.97 39.13 -4.35
N THR A 166 -11.85 38.29 -3.75
CA THR A 166 -12.51 38.63 -2.49
C THR A 166 -11.63 38.39 -1.27
N LEU A 167 -10.48 37.73 -1.45
CA LEU A 167 -9.49 37.62 -0.39
C LEU A 167 -8.96 39.01 -0.03
N PRO A 168 -8.86 39.39 1.25
CA PRO A 168 -8.47 40.72 1.67
C PRO A 168 -7.08 41.09 1.13
N GLN A 169 -7.01 42.03 0.21
CA GLN A 169 -5.75 42.50 -0.39
C GLN A 169 -4.84 43.24 0.61
N ASN A 170 -5.40 43.67 1.76
CA ASN A 170 -4.68 44.41 2.80
C ASN A 170 -4.09 43.48 3.89
N GLU A 171 -4.22 42.18 3.77
CA GLU A 171 -3.60 41.21 4.66
C GLU A 171 -2.20 40.82 4.16
N ALA A 172 -1.47 40.05 4.98
CA ALA A 172 -0.18 39.50 4.62
C ALA A 172 -0.25 38.71 3.30
N PRO A 173 0.77 38.79 2.45
CA PRO A 173 0.78 38.12 1.14
C PRO A 173 0.83 36.60 1.28
N ASP A 174 0.40 35.89 0.25
CA ASP A 174 0.67 34.47 0.11
C ASP A 174 2.16 34.18 -0.06
N PRO A 175 2.64 32.97 0.21
CA PRO A 175 4.08 32.65 0.12
C PRO A 175 4.71 32.94 -1.24
N GLU A 176 4.00 32.65 -2.35
CA GLU A 176 4.50 32.91 -3.71
C GLU A 176 4.50 34.41 -4.04
N ALA A 177 3.46 35.14 -3.63
CA ALA A 177 3.43 36.61 -3.78
C ALA A 177 4.56 37.28 -3.01
N ARG A 178 4.82 36.82 -1.77
CA ARG A 178 5.95 37.31 -0.97
C ARG A 178 7.26 36.99 -1.61
N GLN A 179 7.46 35.76 -2.10
CA GLN A 179 8.67 35.34 -2.79
C GLN A 179 8.96 36.27 -3.99
N ARG A 180 7.92 36.53 -4.79
CA ARG A 180 8.02 37.43 -5.94
C ARG A 180 8.34 38.88 -5.51
N GLY A 181 7.63 39.41 -4.56
CA GLY A 181 7.88 40.78 -4.04
C GLY A 181 9.30 40.94 -3.48
N VAL A 182 9.85 39.91 -2.81
CA VAL A 182 11.26 39.91 -2.38
C VAL A 182 12.22 39.97 -3.58
N VAL A 183 11.97 39.18 -4.63
CA VAL A 183 12.84 39.17 -5.82
C VAL A 183 12.74 40.49 -6.57
N GLU A 184 11.56 41.08 -6.73
CA GLU A 184 11.33 42.38 -7.36
C GLU A 184 12.05 43.50 -6.57
N THR A 185 11.92 43.49 -5.25
CA THR A 185 12.61 44.46 -4.38
C THR A 185 14.14 44.31 -4.47
N LEU A 186 14.65 43.09 -4.51
CA LEU A 186 16.10 42.84 -4.71
C LEU A 186 16.55 43.30 -6.09
N ALA A 187 15.81 43.01 -7.16
CA ALA A 187 16.14 43.42 -8.52
C ALA A 187 16.22 44.95 -8.62
N THR A 188 15.24 45.66 -8.05
CA THR A 188 15.26 47.16 -8.02
C THR A 188 16.47 47.70 -7.26
N ARG A 189 16.71 47.16 -6.05
CA ARG A 189 17.86 47.57 -5.23
C ARG A 189 19.21 47.30 -5.91
N TRP A 190 19.33 46.17 -6.59
CA TRP A 190 20.56 45.80 -7.31
C TRP A 190 20.76 46.61 -8.57
N ALA A 191 19.73 47.16 -9.18
CA ALA A 191 19.84 48.11 -10.30
C ALA A 191 20.45 49.44 -9.83
N GLU A 192 20.10 49.90 -8.61
CA GLU A 192 20.59 51.16 -8.02
C GLU A 192 21.97 50.97 -7.34
N ALA A 193 22.14 49.89 -6.60
CA ALA A 193 23.34 49.59 -5.79
C ALA A 193 23.73 48.11 -5.95
N PRO A 194 24.42 47.73 -7.04
CA PRO A 194 24.79 46.36 -7.29
C PRO A 194 25.80 45.84 -6.22
N PRO A 195 25.70 44.56 -5.79
CA PRO A 195 26.64 43.95 -4.85
C PRO A 195 28.03 43.84 -5.48
N GLU A 196 29.07 44.21 -4.71
CA GLU A 196 30.48 44.10 -5.13
C GLU A 196 30.98 42.64 -5.16
N HIS A 197 30.35 41.79 -4.34
CA HIS A 197 30.70 40.38 -4.23
C HIS A 197 29.98 39.51 -5.31
N PRO A 198 30.56 38.35 -5.69
CA PRO A 198 29.96 37.50 -6.69
C PRO A 198 28.63 36.88 -6.21
N VAL A 199 27.62 36.91 -7.08
CA VAL A 199 26.31 36.30 -6.90
C VAL A 199 26.03 35.35 -8.04
N LEU A 200 25.74 34.08 -7.74
CA LEU A 200 25.42 33.05 -8.72
C LEU A 200 24.03 32.47 -8.48
N VAL A 201 23.32 32.19 -9.57
CA VAL A 201 22.15 31.27 -9.56
C VAL A 201 22.53 30.01 -10.32
N ALA A 202 22.46 28.85 -9.70
CA ALA A 202 22.99 27.63 -10.29
C ALA A 202 21.99 26.45 -10.18
N GLY A 203 21.88 25.69 -11.27
CA GLY A 203 21.09 24.45 -11.31
C GLY A 203 19.57 24.64 -11.51
N SER A 204 19.11 25.84 -11.85
CA SER A 204 17.73 26.12 -12.19
C SER A 204 17.52 26.21 -13.71
N THR A 205 16.35 25.79 -14.19
CA THR A 205 15.91 25.91 -15.57
C THR A 205 15.15 27.22 -15.86
N GLY A 206 14.89 28.04 -14.82
CA GLY A 206 14.07 29.25 -14.97
C GLY A 206 12.59 28.97 -15.32
N SER A 207 12.09 27.79 -14.98
CA SER A 207 10.77 27.35 -15.41
C SER A 207 9.60 28.02 -14.68
N ARG A 208 9.85 28.86 -13.67
CA ARG A 208 8.85 29.67 -12.94
C ARG A 208 9.20 31.14 -13.08
N GLY A 209 8.20 31.97 -13.26
CA GLY A 209 8.37 33.41 -13.50
C GLY A 209 9.23 34.15 -12.46
N THR A 210 8.96 33.93 -11.17
CA THR A 210 9.77 34.49 -10.07
C THR A 210 11.23 34.04 -10.13
N THR A 211 11.50 32.75 -10.44
CA THR A 211 12.88 32.25 -10.58
C THR A 211 13.57 32.82 -11.81
N ALA A 212 12.85 32.92 -12.94
CA ALA A 212 13.38 33.53 -14.16
C ALA A 212 13.71 35.02 -13.95
N LEU A 213 12.87 35.75 -13.19
CA LEU A 213 13.14 37.14 -12.80
C LEU A 213 14.41 37.26 -11.97
N LEU A 214 14.62 36.40 -10.97
CA LEU A 214 15.86 36.35 -10.19
C LEU A 214 17.08 36.05 -11.06
N MET A 215 16.96 35.08 -11.98
CA MET A 215 18.05 34.71 -12.89
C MET A 215 18.43 35.90 -13.82
N ASP A 216 17.44 36.61 -14.38
CA ASP A 216 17.69 37.79 -15.20
C ASP A 216 18.38 38.89 -14.39
N ALA A 217 17.86 39.22 -13.21
CA ALA A 217 18.47 40.21 -12.32
C ALA A 217 19.94 39.88 -12.00
N VAL A 218 20.22 38.60 -11.60
CA VAL A 218 21.61 38.19 -11.28
C VAL A 218 22.50 38.14 -12.49
N ALA A 219 22.03 37.70 -13.66
CA ALA A 219 22.84 37.67 -14.88
C ALA A 219 23.35 39.03 -15.30
N ARG A 220 22.64 40.11 -14.96
CA ARG A 220 22.97 41.53 -15.29
C ARG A 220 23.89 42.18 -14.26
N LEU A 221 24.11 41.60 -13.09
CA LEU A 221 25.00 42.17 -12.08
C LEU A 221 26.45 42.25 -12.56
N PRO A 222 27.24 43.29 -12.16
CA PRO A 222 28.67 43.38 -12.46
C PRO A 222 29.47 42.15 -12.08
N GLN A 223 29.15 41.50 -10.97
CA GLN A 223 29.76 40.24 -10.49
C GLN A 223 28.73 39.10 -10.41
N GLY A 224 27.66 39.12 -11.23
CA GLY A 224 26.66 38.10 -11.28
C GLY A 224 26.85 37.11 -12.42
N ALA A 225 26.32 35.88 -12.26
CA ALA A 225 26.23 34.88 -13.33
C ALA A 225 25.17 33.85 -13.05
N VAL A 226 24.61 33.28 -14.10
CA VAL A 226 23.70 32.11 -14.05
C VAL A 226 24.42 30.91 -14.66
N VAL A 227 24.30 29.74 -14.02
CA VAL A 227 24.84 28.48 -14.53
C VAL A 227 23.71 27.49 -14.73
N LEU A 228 23.42 27.18 -16.00
CA LEU A 228 22.33 26.31 -16.43
C LEU A 228 22.75 24.83 -16.38
N PRO A 229 21.87 23.89 -15.94
CA PRO A 229 22.13 22.46 -15.98
C PRO A 229 21.67 21.87 -17.32
N GLY A 230 22.41 20.93 -17.91
CA GLY A 230 21.95 20.12 -19.04
C GLY A 230 21.59 20.88 -20.30
N PHE A 231 22.37 21.89 -20.63
CA PHE A 231 22.20 22.66 -21.87
C PHE A 231 22.69 21.82 -23.07
N ASP A 232 21.87 21.76 -24.11
CA ASP A 232 22.19 21.00 -25.33
C ASP A 232 23.04 21.81 -26.29
N PHE A 233 24.37 21.71 -26.16
CA PHE A 233 25.33 22.34 -27.06
C PHE A 233 25.43 21.64 -28.42
N ASP A 234 24.87 20.44 -28.58
CA ASP A 234 24.88 19.65 -29.82
C ASP A 234 23.65 19.98 -30.71
N MET A 235 22.71 20.79 -30.22
CA MET A 235 21.51 21.16 -30.96
C MET A 235 21.81 22.33 -31.92
N PRO A 236 21.60 22.18 -33.25
CA PRO A 236 21.86 23.23 -34.23
C PRO A 236 21.04 24.50 -33.98
N ALA A 237 21.60 25.66 -34.35
CA ALA A 237 20.92 26.96 -34.21
C ALA A 237 19.56 26.99 -34.95
N ALA A 238 19.46 26.39 -36.14
CA ALA A 238 18.22 26.31 -36.88
C ALA A 238 17.11 25.56 -36.14
N VAL A 239 17.43 24.59 -35.22
CA VAL A 239 16.46 23.90 -34.39
C VAL A 239 15.99 24.81 -33.25
N TRP A 240 16.90 25.56 -32.65
CA TRP A 240 16.56 26.55 -31.64
C TRP A 240 15.62 27.64 -32.21
N ASP A 241 15.92 28.12 -33.43
CA ASP A 241 15.12 29.14 -34.12
C ASP A 241 13.76 28.58 -34.57
N GLY A 242 13.72 27.31 -34.98
CA GLY A 242 12.51 26.63 -35.44
C GLY A 242 11.57 26.16 -34.31
N MET A 243 11.97 26.29 -33.05
CA MET A 243 11.03 26.00 -31.95
C MET A 243 9.90 27.03 -31.92
N GLY A 244 8.65 26.58 -32.06
CA GLY A 244 7.46 27.41 -32.02
C GLY A 244 7.16 28.07 -30.66
N PRO A 245 6.03 28.73 -30.52
CA PRO A 245 5.56 29.28 -29.26
C PRO A 245 5.26 28.17 -28.23
N ALA A 246 4.92 28.53 -26.97
CA ALA A 246 4.65 27.59 -25.88
C ALA A 246 3.62 26.49 -26.24
N LEU A 247 2.54 26.88 -26.94
CA LEU A 247 1.48 25.96 -27.36
C LEU A 247 1.96 24.82 -28.28
N GLU A 248 3.11 24.98 -28.94
CA GLU A 248 3.67 24.05 -29.93
C GLU A 248 4.90 23.29 -29.44
N ALA A 249 5.70 23.88 -28.54
CA ALA A 249 7.03 23.40 -28.24
C ALA A 249 7.36 23.28 -26.75
N GLU A 250 6.43 23.57 -25.84
CA GLU A 250 6.69 23.57 -24.40
C GLU A 250 7.06 22.16 -23.84
N ASP A 251 6.74 21.11 -24.56
CA ASP A 251 7.11 19.73 -24.22
C ASP A 251 8.57 19.38 -24.63
N HIS A 252 9.27 20.26 -25.35
CA HIS A 252 10.67 20.06 -25.74
C HIS A 252 11.63 20.29 -24.55
N PRO A 253 12.67 19.44 -24.35
CA PRO A 253 13.59 19.50 -23.19
C PRO A 253 14.31 20.85 -23.05
N GLN A 254 14.59 21.54 -24.14
CA GLN A 254 15.34 22.79 -24.12
C GLN A 254 14.46 24.05 -24.24
N TYR A 255 13.12 23.89 -24.36
CA TYR A 255 12.20 25.02 -24.54
C TYR A 255 12.34 26.09 -23.43
N ARG A 256 12.52 25.68 -22.19
CA ARG A 256 12.65 26.61 -21.06
C ARG A 256 13.89 27.46 -21.12
N PHE A 257 14.98 26.92 -21.65
CA PHE A 257 16.19 27.74 -21.91
C PHE A 257 15.97 28.71 -23.05
N ARG A 258 15.28 28.31 -24.14
CA ARG A 258 14.89 29.23 -25.18
C ARG A 258 14.05 30.41 -24.66
N ALA A 259 13.01 30.13 -23.86
CA ALA A 259 12.18 31.15 -23.24
C ALA A 259 12.99 32.10 -22.34
N LEU A 260 13.93 31.53 -21.53
CA LEU A 260 14.82 32.35 -20.71
C LEU A 260 15.76 33.21 -21.54
N LEU A 261 16.35 32.68 -22.61
CA LEU A 261 17.23 33.43 -23.54
C LEU A 261 16.48 34.55 -24.21
N THR A 262 15.28 34.32 -24.73
CA THR A 262 14.42 35.35 -25.32
C THR A 262 14.13 36.48 -24.32
N ARG A 263 13.83 36.15 -23.07
CA ARG A 263 13.59 37.14 -22.00
C ARG A 263 14.83 38.03 -21.75
N MET A 264 16.03 37.46 -21.86
CA MET A 264 17.29 38.18 -21.62
C MET A 264 17.87 38.86 -22.86
N ASP A 265 17.20 38.77 -24.01
CA ASP A 265 17.69 39.19 -25.30
C ASP A 265 19.03 38.55 -25.70
N LEU A 266 19.07 37.20 -25.51
CA LEU A 266 20.24 36.37 -25.82
C LEU A 266 19.87 35.27 -26.82
N THR A 267 20.89 34.80 -27.54
CA THR A 267 20.83 33.64 -28.42
C THR A 267 21.49 32.42 -27.77
N PRO A 268 21.25 31.20 -28.25
CA PRO A 268 21.96 30.01 -27.76
C PRO A 268 23.50 30.12 -27.88
N GLY A 269 24.00 30.84 -28.88
CA GLY A 269 25.43 31.09 -29.06
C GLY A 269 26.06 31.98 -27.99
N ASP A 270 25.26 32.78 -27.28
CA ASP A 270 25.73 33.64 -26.19
C ASP A 270 25.96 32.86 -24.88
N VAL A 271 25.47 31.63 -24.79
CA VAL A 271 25.64 30.75 -23.60
C VAL A 271 27.04 30.14 -23.62
N LYS A 272 27.86 30.50 -22.63
CA LYS A 272 29.25 30.03 -22.53
C LYS A 272 29.31 28.71 -21.73
N ARG A 273 30.28 27.87 -22.09
CA ARG A 273 30.58 26.71 -21.23
C ARG A 273 31.13 27.20 -19.88
N TRP A 274 30.69 26.55 -18.78
CA TRP A 274 31.17 26.85 -17.44
C TRP A 274 32.64 26.46 -17.25
N ASP A 275 33.03 25.32 -17.87
CA ASP A 275 34.38 24.81 -17.98
C ASP A 275 34.56 24.08 -19.32
N ASP A 276 35.81 23.73 -19.67
CA ASP A 276 36.18 23.11 -20.93
C ASP A 276 36.17 21.55 -20.88
N ALA A 277 35.82 20.97 -19.75
CA ALA A 277 35.78 19.51 -19.62
C ALA A 277 34.65 18.90 -20.49
N PRO A 278 34.93 17.81 -21.23
CA PRO A 278 33.90 17.15 -22.02
C PRO A 278 32.80 16.53 -21.13
N PRO A 279 31.59 16.29 -21.68
CA PRO A 279 30.58 15.49 -20.98
C PRO A 279 31.03 14.03 -20.87
N PRO A 280 30.46 13.26 -19.95
CA PRO A 280 30.83 11.85 -19.75
C PRO A 280 30.66 10.96 -21.00
N ALA A 281 29.65 11.21 -21.81
CA ALA A 281 29.29 10.41 -23.00
C ALA A 281 28.93 11.31 -24.21
N PRO A 282 29.92 11.98 -24.87
CA PRO A 282 29.67 12.92 -25.96
C PRO A 282 28.89 12.31 -27.13
N ALA A 283 29.23 11.09 -27.55
CA ALA A 283 28.52 10.40 -28.63
C ALA A 283 27.05 10.14 -28.28
N ARG A 284 26.76 9.81 -27.02
CA ARG A 284 25.40 9.62 -26.54
C ARG A 284 24.62 10.94 -26.49
N ASN A 285 25.26 12.02 -26.10
CA ASN A 285 24.60 13.33 -26.10
C ASN A 285 24.15 13.71 -27.52
N ARG A 286 24.96 13.51 -28.55
CA ARG A 286 24.55 13.74 -29.95
C ARG A 286 23.38 12.83 -30.37
N LEU A 287 23.47 11.54 -30.07
CA LEU A 287 22.38 10.59 -30.37
C LEU A 287 21.04 11.01 -29.70
N VAL A 288 21.07 11.35 -28.42
CA VAL A 288 19.88 11.75 -27.67
C VAL A 288 19.36 13.14 -28.11
N SER A 289 20.25 14.10 -28.38
CA SER A 289 19.89 15.39 -28.96
C SER A 289 19.11 15.21 -30.27
N LEU A 290 19.58 14.33 -31.16
CA LEU A 290 18.88 14.03 -32.41
C LEU A 290 17.55 13.30 -32.16
N ALA A 291 17.50 12.32 -31.23
CA ALA A 291 16.28 11.57 -30.92
C ALA A 291 15.16 12.47 -30.40
N LEU A 292 15.49 13.51 -29.64
CA LEU A 292 14.54 14.41 -28.99
C LEU A 292 14.19 15.67 -29.77
N ARG A 293 14.56 15.78 -31.06
CA ARG A 293 14.21 16.93 -31.91
C ARG A 293 12.71 17.24 -31.86
N PRO A 294 12.28 18.52 -31.93
CA PRO A 294 10.86 18.87 -32.00
C PRO A 294 10.15 18.17 -33.17
N ALA A 295 8.86 17.96 -33.05
CA ALA A 295 8.05 17.30 -34.10
C ALA A 295 8.16 17.98 -35.49
N PRO A 296 8.15 19.31 -35.60
CA PRO A 296 8.25 19.99 -36.89
C PRO A 296 9.56 19.76 -37.67
N VAL A 297 10.61 19.24 -36.99
CA VAL A 297 11.95 19.06 -37.60
C VAL A 297 12.44 17.61 -37.50
N THR A 298 11.53 16.63 -37.39
CA THR A 298 11.89 15.21 -37.35
C THR A 298 12.44 14.67 -38.67
N ASP A 299 12.27 15.38 -39.80
CA ASP A 299 12.95 15.14 -41.07
C ASP A 299 14.48 15.15 -40.91
N GLN A 300 15.01 15.84 -39.93
CA GLN A 300 16.44 15.82 -39.58
C GLN A 300 16.94 14.42 -39.16
N TRP A 301 16.05 13.53 -38.66
CA TRP A 301 16.44 12.12 -38.42
C TRP A 301 16.99 11.47 -39.68
N MET A 302 16.39 11.74 -40.83
CA MET A 302 16.87 11.20 -42.12
C MET A 302 18.15 11.91 -42.58
N ALA A 303 18.23 13.25 -42.43
CA ALA A 303 19.36 14.03 -42.91
C ALA A 303 20.63 13.89 -42.05
N GLU A 304 20.46 13.95 -40.71
CA GLU A 304 21.56 13.91 -39.75
C GLU A 304 21.88 12.50 -39.28
N GLY A 305 20.88 11.59 -39.21
CA GLY A 305 21.06 10.21 -38.79
C GLY A 305 22.08 9.44 -39.62
N ALA A 306 22.09 9.67 -40.94
CA ALA A 306 23.08 9.07 -41.84
C ALA A 306 24.52 9.52 -41.57
N ARG A 307 24.70 10.66 -40.88
CA ARG A 307 26.01 11.27 -40.57
C ARG A 307 26.39 11.07 -39.09
N LEU A 308 25.54 10.39 -38.30
CA LEU A 308 25.75 10.23 -36.88
C LEU A 308 26.84 9.20 -36.62
N GLU A 309 27.99 9.66 -36.16
CA GLU A 309 29.13 8.84 -35.80
C GLU A 309 29.08 8.39 -34.33
N GLY A 310 29.73 7.25 -34.01
CA GLY A 310 29.90 6.78 -32.61
C GLY A 310 28.67 6.16 -31.99
N VAL A 311 27.70 5.65 -32.78
CA VAL A 311 26.47 5.02 -32.27
C VAL A 311 26.77 3.81 -31.37
N ALA A 312 27.74 2.98 -31.73
CA ALA A 312 28.18 1.85 -30.94
C ALA A 312 28.80 2.31 -29.59
N GLU A 313 29.60 3.37 -29.60
CA GLU A 313 30.17 4.01 -28.42
C GLU A 313 29.07 4.60 -27.53
N ALA A 314 28.12 5.33 -28.14
CA ALA A 314 26.95 5.87 -27.43
C ALA A 314 26.17 4.82 -26.65
N ALA A 315 25.99 3.63 -27.26
CA ALA A 315 25.23 2.53 -26.66
C ALA A 315 26.08 1.60 -25.76
N ALA A 316 27.40 1.68 -25.78
CA ALA A 316 28.27 0.77 -25.02
C ALA A 316 28.01 0.82 -23.51
N GLY A 317 27.80 2.01 -22.95
CA GLY A 317 27.45 2.22 -21.54
C GLY A 317 25.94 2.23 -21.25
N MET A 318 25.07 1.77 -22.17
CA MET A 318 23.63 1.72 -22.00
C MET A 318 23.12 0.28 -21.86
N THR A 319 22.17 0.04 -20.98
CA THR A 319 21.47 -1.24 -20.81
C THR A 319 19.96 -1.00 -20.93
N LEU A 320 19.22 -1.84 -21.63
CA LEU A 320 17.75 -1.78 -21.71
C LEU A 320 17.14 -3.03 -21.08
N ILE A 321 16.34 -2.82 -20.04
CA ILE A 321 15.60 -3.86 -19.31
C ILE A 321 14.11 -3.72 -19.61
N GLU A 322 13.56 -4.65 -20.39
CA GLU A 322 12.12 -4.75 -20.64
C GLU A 322 11.57 -5.92 -19.79
N ALA A 323 11.16 -5.60 -18.57
CA ALA A 323 10.75 -6.58 -17.57
C ALA A 323 9.31 -7.07 -17.81
N PRO A 324 9.00 -8.36 -17.59
CA PRO A 324 7.65 -8.91 -17.79
C PRO A 324 6.60 -8.35 -16.81
N SER A 325 7.03 -7.76 -15.67
CA SER A 325 6.17 -7.20 -14.64
C SER A 325 6.90 -6.14 -13.82
N PRO A 326 6.16 -5.26 -13.08
CA PRO A 326 6.77 -4.27 -12.16
C PRO A 326 7.65 -4.92 -11.08
N ARG A 327 7.27 -6.09 -10.57
CA ARG A 327 8.07 -6.84 -9.59
C ARG A 327 9.40 -7.30 -10.18
N ALA A 328 9.39 -7.84 -11.39
CA ALA A 328 10.62 -8.26 -12.06
C ALA A 328 11.53 -7.07 -12.39
N GLU A 329 10.94 -5.93 -12.77
CA GLU A 329 11.66 -4.66 -12.95
C GLU A 329 12.33 -4.22 -11.65
N ALA A 330 11.58 -4.14 -10.55
CA ALA A 330 12.10 -3.73 -9.25
C ALA A 330 13.25 -4.64 -8.77
N LEU A 331 13.13 -5.95 -8.96
CA LEU A 331 14.17 -6.90 -8.58
C LEU A 331 15.43 -6.78 -9.44
N ALA A 332 15.27 -6.60 -10.76
CA ALA A 332 16.41 -6.38 -11.67
C ALA A 332 17.16 -5.06 -11.33
N ILE A 333 16.43 -3.99 -11.00
CA ILE A 333 16.98 -2.72 -10.52
C ILE A 333 17.76 -2.95 -9.21
N ALA A 334 17.16 -3.64 -8.23
CA ALA A 334 17.80 -3.90 -6.94
C ALA A 334 19.09 -4.71 -7.09
N LEU A 335 19.10 -5.74 -7.94
CA LEU A 335 20.31 -6.52 -8.25
C LEU A 335 21.39 -5.66 -8.89
N ARG A 336 21.03 -4.75 -9.81
CA ARG A 336 22.00 -3.84 -10.45
C ARG A 336 22.57 -2.83 -9.44
N LEU A 337 21.76 -2.32 -8.52
CA LEU A 337 22.22 -1.46 -7.43
C LEU A 337 23.14 -2.20 -6.47
N CYS A 338 22.82 -3.44 -6.08
CA CYS A 338 23.69 -4.29 -5.27
C CYS A 338 25.04 -4.51 -5.94
N ARG A 339 25.05 -4.79 -7.24
CA ARG A 339 26.29 -4.97 -8.00
C ARG A 339 27.12 -3.69 -8.03
N ALA A 340 26.51 -2.54 -8.28
CA ALA A 340 27.19 -1.25 -8.27
C ALA A 340 27.87 -0.97 -6.93
N LEU A 341 27.15 -1.26 -5.83
CA LEU A 341 27.70 -1.13 -4.48
C LEU A 341 28.92 -2.05 -4.27
N GLY A 342 28.83 -3.30 -4.74
CA GLY A 342 29.96 -4.24 -4.71
C GLY A 342 31.15 -3.80 -5.54
N ASP A 343 30.94 -3.09 -6.63
CA ASP A 343 31.99 -2.53 -7.50
C ASP A 343 32.51 -1.15 -6.99
N GLY A 344 32.02 -0.66 -5.86
CA GLY A 344 32.40 0.63 -5.26
C GLY A 344 31.81 1.87 -5.98
N GLN A 345 30.85 1.69 -6.88
CA GLN A 345 30.21 2.76 -7.63
C GLN A 345 29.17 3.51 -6.78
N VAL A 346 29.00 4.77 -7.09
CA VAL A 346 27.83 5.57 -6.64
C VAL A 346 26.72 5.37 -7.65
N ALA A 347 25.57 4.85 -7.20
CA ALA A 347 24.45 4.49 -8.06
C ALA A 347 23.16 5.19 -7.65
N ALA A 348 22.38 5.63 -8.64
CA ALA A 348 21.10 6.28 -8.42
C ALA A 348 19.99 5.66 -9.27
N LEU A 349 18.87 5.31 -8.63
CA LEU A 349 17.60 5.10 -9.30
C LEU A 349 16.88 6.43 -9.44
N ILE A 350 16.48 6.78 -10.65
CA ILE A 350 15.64 7.95 -10.93
C ILE A 350 14.27 7.43 -11.35
N THR A 351 13.24 7.77 -10.61
CA THR A 351 11.87 7.42 -10.95
C THR A 351 10.85 8.38 -10.32
N PRO A 352 9.84 8.84 -11.08
CA PRO A 352 8.68 9.51 -10.51
C PRO A 352 7.70 8.53 -9.87
N ASP A 353 7.80 7.21 -10.16
CA ASP A 353 6.92 6.18 -9.62
C ASP A 353 7.32 5.80 -8.20
N ARG A 354 6.51 6.28 -7.24
CA ARG A 354 6.71 5.99 -5.81
C ARG A 354 6.43 4.53 -5.44
N THR A 355 5.66 3.81 -6.26
CA THR A 355 5.40 2.38 -6.06
C THR A 355 6.61 1.57 -6.44
N LEU A 356 7.20 1.84 -7.62
CA LEU A 356 8.46 1.22 -8.04
C LEU A 356 9.59 1.51 -7.02
N ALA A 357 9.73 2.77 -6.58
CA ALA A 357 10.72 3.14 -5.57
C ALA A 357 10.59 2.30 -4.28
N ARG A 358 9.37 2.11 -3.77
CA ARG A 358 9.11 1.28 -2.59
C ARG A 358 9.39 -0.21 -2.84
N GLN A 359 9.04 -0.73 -4.03
CA GLN A 359 9.32 -2.12 -4.40
C GLN A 359 10.83 -2.37 -4.49
N VAL A 360 11.59 -1.44 -5.05
CA VAL A 360 13.06 -1.51 -5.10
C VAL A 360 13.65 -1.46 -3.69
N THR A 361 13.18 -0.55 -2.83
CA THR A 361 13.62 -0.47 -1.44
C THR A 361 13.35 -1.78 -0.70
N ALA A 362 12.16 -2.35 -0.85
CA ALA A 362 11.80 -3.64 -0.25
C ALA A 362 12.66 -4.80 -0.81
N ALA A 363 13.01 -4.76 -2.10
CA ALA A 363 13.91 -5.76 -2.68
C ALA A 363 15.35 -5.64 -2.14
N LEU A 364 15.84 -4.41 -1.91
CA LEU A 364 17.16 -4.14 -1.34
C LEU A 364 17.30 -4.58 0.12
N ASP A 365 16.18 -4.61 0.87
CA ASP A 365 16.14 -5.06 2.26
C ASP A 365 16.66 -6.51 2.43
N ARG A 366 16.50 -7.36 1.41
CA ARG A 366 17.09 -8.72 1.34
C ARG A 366 18.61 -8.71 1.59
N TRP A 367 19.29 -7.66 1.18
CA TRP A 367 20.74 -7.48 1.35
C TRP A 367 21.08 -6.45 2.45
N ARG A 368 20.08 -6.04 3.25
CA ARG A 368 20.24 -5.03 4.32
C ARG A 368 20.79 -3.70 3.79
N ILE A 369 20.41 -3.33 2.58
CA ILE A 369 20.78 -2.06 1.96
C ILE A 369 19.61 -1.10 2.12
N THR A 370 19.84 0.01 2.82
CA THR A 370 18.88 1.11 2.95
C THR A 370 19.30 2.23 1.99
N PRO A 371 18.55 2.50 0.92
CA PRO A 371 18.88 3.58 -0.01
C PRO A 371 18.58 4.96 0.58
N ASP A 372 19.32 5.99 0.14
CA ASP A 372 19.01 7.40 0.41
C ASP A 372 17.86 7.87 -0.52
N ASP A 373 16.62 7.71 -0.06
CA ASP A 373 15.43 8.16 -0.80
C ASP A 373 15.18 9.66 -0.57
N SER A 374 15.19 10.43 -1.67
CA SER A 374 15.03 11.88 -1.64
C SER A 374 13.62 12.34 -1.23
N ALA A 375 12.59 11.55 -1.54
CA ALA A 375 11.20 11.96 -1.32
C ALA A 375 10.69 11.67 0.10
N GLY A 376 11.33 10.73 0.83
CA GLY A 376 10.85 10.33 2.15
C GLY A 376 9.54 9.50 2.07
N ARG A 377 8.82 9.40 3.18
CA ARG A 377 7.59 8.62 3.31
C ARG A 377 6.42 9.55 3.65
N PRO A 378 5.27 9.46 2.97
CA PRO A 378 4.08 10.22 3.38
C PRO A 378 3.71 9.95 4.83
N LEU A 379 3.43 11.00 5.61
CA LEU A 379 3.03 10.87 7.02
C LEU A 379 1.84 9.93 7.18
N ALA A 380 0.88 9.97 6.24
CA ALA A 380 -0.29 9.09 6.21
C ALA A 380 0.06 7.57 6.22
N LEU A 381 1.25 7.18 5.78
CA LEU A 381 1.72 5.78 5.74
C LEU A 381 2.62 5.42 6.94
N SER A 382 2.98 6.37 7.78
CA SER A 382 3.70 6.13 9.03
C SER A 382 2.79 5.51 10.10
N ALA A 383 3.35 4.95 11.16
CA ALA A 383 2.56 4.40 12.26
C ALA A 383 1.66 5.47 12.91
N PRO A 384 2.15 6.69 13.30
CA PRO A 384 1.31 7.75 13.82
C PRO A 384 0.24 8.22 12.83
N GLY A 385 0.60 8.36 11.54
CA GLY A 385 -0.36 8.79 10.51
C GLY A 385 -1.49 7.79 10.28
N ARG A 386 -1.19 6.48 10.24
CA ARG A 386 -2.22 5.44 10.16
C ARG A 386 -3.10 5.43 11.40
N PHE A 387 -2.51 5.56 12.58
CA PHE A 387 -3.23 5.60 13.83
C PHE A 387 -4.22 6.77 13.88
N LEU A 388 -3.76 7.98 13.60
CA LEU A 388 -4.61 9.17 13.59
C LEU A 388 -5.72 9.07 12.55
N ARG A 389 -5.44 8.56 11.35
CA ARG A 389 -6.48 8.32 10.35
C ARG A 389 -7.52 7.30 10.82
N HIS A 390 -7.09 6.25 11.49
CA HIS A 390 -8.00 5.27 12.11
C HIS A 390 -8.89 5.92 13.15
N VAL A 391 -8.31 6.73 14.05
CA VAL A 391 -9.05 7.43 15.09
C VAL A 391 -10.05 8.44 14.49
N ALA A 392 -9.67 9.16 13.43
CA ALA A 392 -10.60 10.04 12.71
C ALA A 392 -11.76 9.24 12.09
N GLY A 393 -11.50 8.05 11.53
CA GLY A 393 -12.53 7.15 11.02
C GLY A 393 -13.52 6.67 12.10
N LEU A 394 -13.05 6.41 13.32
CA LEU A 394 -13.91 6.04 14.44
C LEU A 394 -14.89 7.14 14.84
N MET A 395 -14.55 8.41 14.58
CA MET A 395 -15.46 9.54 14.81
C MET A 395 -16.51 9.68 13.70
N ALA A 396 -16.19 9.18 12.49
CA ALA A 396 -17.00 9.35 11.27
C ALA A 396 -17.95 8.18 10.99
N GLU A 397 -17.62 6.98 11.48
CA GLU A 397 -18.34 5.76 11.13
C GLU A 397 -18.73 4.97 12.39
N ARG A 398 -19.78 4.15 12.25
CA ARG A 398 -20.13 3.20 13.29
C ARG A 398 -18.99 2.17 13.46
N LEU A 399 -18.57 1.95 14.69
CA LEU A 399 -17.48 1.03 15.01
C LEU A 399 -17.80 -0.40 14.54
N SER A 400 -17.09 -0.88 13.53
CA SER A 400 -17.16 -2.26 13.07
C SER A 400 -16.19 -3.15 13.84
N ALA A 401 -16.45 -4.47 13.85
CA ALA A 401 -15.53 -5.46 14.42
C ALA A 401 -14.13 -5.36 13.82
N GLU A 402 -14.04 -5.13 12.51
CA GLU A 402 -12.79 -4.98 11.77
C GLU A 402 -12.02 -3.73 12.20
N ALA A 403 -12.71 -2.59 12.30
CA ALA A 403 -12.12 -1.33 12.75
C ALA A 403 -11.60 -1.45 14.20
N LEU A 404 -12.38 -2.09 15.09
CA LEU A 404 -11.99 -2.33 16.48
C LEU A 404 -10.75 -3.22 16.57
N VAL A 405 -10.75 -4.38 15.90
CA VAL A 405 -9.62 -5.33 15.94
C VAL A 405 -8.36 -4.68 15.35
N THR A 406 -8.50 -3.92 14.27
CA THR A 406 -7.39 -3.18 13.67
C THR A 406 -6.81 -2.14 14.62
N LEU A 407 -7.67 -1.37 15.29
CA LEU A 407 -7.27 -0.39 16.31
C LEU A 407 -6.53 -1.07 17.48
N LEU A 408 -7.12 -2.13 18.07
CA LEU A 408 -6.53 -2.81 19.22
C LEU A 408 -5.16 -3.43 18.92
N LYS A 409 -4.95 -3.92 17.71
CA LYS A 409 -3.65 -4.48 17.26
C LYS A 409 -2.65 -3.43 16.83
N HIS A 410 -3.07 -2.18 16.64
CA HIS A 410 -2.18 -1.13 16.17
C HIS A 410 -1.01 -0.91 17.16
N PRO A 411 0.25 -0.76 16.69
CA PRO A 411 1.41 -0.62 17.57
C PRO A 411 1.29 0.52 18.60
N LEU A 412 0.60 1.60 18.25
CA LEU A 412 0.45 2.77 19.11
C LEU A 412 -0.75 2.72 20.07
N THR A 413 -1.65 1.75 19.93
CA THR A 413 -2.75 1.60 20.90
C THR A 413 -2.18 1.02 22.18
N HIS A 414 -2.50 1.63 23.35
CA HIS A 414 -2.02 1.18 24.65
C HIS A 414 -0.49 1.04 24.70
N SER A 415 0.22 2.07 24.19
CA SER A 415 1.67 2.02 23.98
C SER A 415 2.49 2.57 25.16
N ALA A 416 1.84 3.10 26.23
CA ALA A 416 2.56 3.55 27.42
C ALA A 416 2.96 2.34 28.27
N ASP A 417 2.04 1.82 29.07
CA ASP A 417 2.29 0.71 30.01
C ASP A 417 1.29 -0.42 29.77
N GLY A 418 1.57 -1.65 30.27
CA GLY A 418 0.65 -2.78 30.24
C GLY A 418 0.34 -3.36 28.84
N ARG A 419 1.09 -3.02 27.78
CA ARG A 419 0.81 -3.45 26.41
C ARG A 419 0.72 -4.97 26.25
N GLY A 420 1.49 -5.76 26.99
CA GLY A 420 1.41 -7.24 26.94
C GLY A 420 0.03 -7.74 27.31
N ASN A 421 -0.53 -7.25 28.42
CA ASN A 421 -1.86 -7.57 28.89
C ASN A 421 -2.96 -7.08 27.93
N HIS A 422 -2.79 -5.85 27.38
CA HIS A 422 -3.67 -5.33 26.36
C HIS A 422 -3.77 -6.26 25.15
N LEU A 423 -2.65 -6.76 24.64
CA LEU A 423 -2.63 -7.68 23.49
C LEU A 423 -3.28 -9.05 23.82
N LEU A 424 -3.15 -9.53 25.06
CA LEU A 424 -3.86 -10.75 25.50
C LEU A 424 -5.37 -10.54 25.49
N HIS A 425 -5.86 -9.47 26.12
CA HIS A 425 -7.29 -9.12 26.11
C HIS A 425 -7.82 -8.84 24.71
N ALA A 426 -7.05 -8.15 23.86
CA ALA A 426 -7.42 -7.91 22.47
C ALA A 426 -7.57 -9.20 21.65
N ARG A 427 -6.69 -10.20 21.85
CA ARG A 427 -6.78 -11.52 21.21
C ARG A 427 -7.99 -12.31 21.70
N ASP A 428 -8.25 -12.31 23.00
CA ASP A 428 -9.40 -12.99 23.58
C ASP A 428 -10.72 -12.37 23.09
N LEU A 429 -10.78 -11.03 23.01
CA LEU A 429 -11.92 -10.32 22.43
C LEU A 429 -12.10 -10.66 20.95
N GLU A 430 -11.02 -10.67 20.17
CA GLU A 430 -11.07 -11.05 18.75
C GLU A 430 -11.62 -12.48 18.58
N LEU A 431 -11.14 -13.44 19.36
CA LEU A 431 -11.66 -14.81 19.31
C LEU A 431 -13.14 -14.86 19.64
N HIS A 432 -13.59 -14.03 20.59
CA HIS A 432 -15.01 -13.90 20.92
C HIS A 432 -15.83 -13.31 19.79
N ILE A 433 -15.39 -12.20 19.22
CA ILE A 433 -16.04 -11.53 18.07
C ILE A 433 -16.19 -12.51 16.90
N ARG A 434 -15.11 -13.22 16.54
CA ARG A 434 -15.11 -14.22 15.46
C ARG A 434 -16.09 -15.37 15.72
N ARG A 435 -16.13 -15.86 16.94
CA ARG A 435 -17.00 -17.01 17.31
C ARG A 435 -18.47 -16.64 17.32
N HIS A 436 -18.81 -15.39 17.67
CA HIS A 436 -20.20 -14.96 17.86
C HIS A 436 -20.72 -14.05 16.75
N GLY A 437 -19.89 -13.72 15.74
CA GLY A 437 -20.30 -12.92 14.59
C GLY A 437 -20.72 -11.48 14.93
N LEU A 438 -20.10 -10.85 15.92
CA LEU A 438 -20.42 -9.48 16.33
C LEU A 438 -19.91 -8.48 15.29
N ALA A 439 -20.77 -8.06 14.37
CA ALA A 439 -20.39 -7.13 13.30
C ALA A 439 -20.10 -5.72 13.83
N PHE A 440 -20.87 -5.24 14.82
CA PHE A 440 -20.76 -3.89 15.40
C PHE A 440 -20.72 -3.97 16.92
N PRO A 441 -19.56 -4.28 17.53
CA PRO A 441 -19.42 -4.38 18.98
C PRO A 441 -19.55 -3.01 19.65
N ASP A 442 -20.62 -2.81 20.39
CA ASP A 442 -20.84 -1.62 21.22
C ASP A 442 -20.37 -1.82 22.68
N ALA A 443 -20.44 -0.75 23.46
CA ALA A 443 -20.03 -0.79 24.86
C ALA A 443 -20.80 -1.83 25.67
N SER A 444 -22.07 -2.12 25.35
CA SER A 444 -22.89 -3.12 26.01
C SER A 444 -22.40 -4.53 25.71
N ALA A 445 -22.16 -4.83 24.43
CA ALA A 445 -21.61 -6.11 23.99
C ALA A 445 -20.22 -6.39 24.59
N LEU A 446 -19.36 -5.36 24.67
CA LEU A 446 -18.05 -5.47 25.29
C LEU A 446 -18.14 -5.76 26.79
N ARG A 447 -19.02 -5.08 27.54
CA ARG A 447 -19.25 -5.35 28.96
C ARG A 447 -19.84 -6.74 29.19
N ALA A 448 -20.77 -7.18 28.34
CA ALA A 448 -21.34 -8.53 28.40
C ALA A 448 -20.28 -9.61 28.16
N TRP A 449 -19.34 -9.37 27.24
CA TRP A 449 -18.19 -10.25 27.05
C TRP A 449 -17.28 -10.27 28.28
N ALA A 450 -16.97 -9.13 28.88
CA ALA A 450 -16.12 -9.03 30.07
C ALA A 450 -16.68 -9.80 31.27
N ALA A 451 -18.00 -9.82 31.40
CA ALA A 451 -18.71 -10.49 32.49
C ALA A 451 -18.81 -12.03 32.33
N ARG A 452 -18.38 -12.62 31.21
CA ARG A 452 -18.45 -14.06 30.96
C ARG A 452 -17.43 -14.88 31.77
N GLY A 453 -17.81 -16.06 32.20
CA GLY A 453 -16.99 -17.02 32.92
C GLY A 453 -17.56 -17.34 34.31
N GLU A 454 -17.08 -18.40 34.94
CA GLU A 454 -17.52 -18.81 36.29
C GLU A 454 -17.08 -17.81 37.38
N ALA A 455 -15.94 -17.12 37.12
CA ALA A 455 -15.46 -16.00 37.93
C ALA A 455 -15.09 -14.81 37.01
N PRO A 456 -15.65 -13.60 37.24
CA PRO A 456 -15.27 -12.41 36.50
C PRO A 456 -13.79 -12.08 36.68
N ASP A 457 -13.10 -11.83 35.56
CA ASP A 457 -11.71 -11.35 35.57
C ASP A 457 -11.70 -9.82 35.78
N PRO A 458 -11.23 -9.31 36.97
CA PRO A 458 -11.22 -7.89 37.26
C PRO A 458 -10.35 -7.08 36.30
N ALA A 459 -9.24 -7.64 35.81
CA ALA A 459 -8.34 -6.96 34.87
C ALA A 459 -9.01 -6.80 33.51
N ARG A 460 -9.70 -7.84 33.02
CA ARG A 460 -10.51 -7.77 31.80
C ARG A 460 -11.66 -6.76 31.92
N ALA A 461 -12.33 -6.76 33.07
CA ALA A 461 -13.42 -5.80 33.31
C ALA A 461 -12.92 -4.33 33.33
N ALA A 462 -11.78 -4.07 33.97
CA ALA A 462 -11.16 -2.75 34.00
C ALA A 462 -10.72 -2.31 32.58
N TRP A 463 -10.08 -3.21 31.81
CA TRP A 463 -9.68 -2.96 30.43
C TRP A 463 -10.89 -2.65 29.53
N VAL A 464 -11.99 -3.39 29.65
CA VAL A 464 -13.23 -3.09 28.91
C VAL A 464 -13.85 -1.77 29.37
N GLY A 465 -13.79 -1.47 30.68
CA GLY A 465 -14.23 -0.20 31.22
C GLY A 465 -13.52 0.98 30.54
N TRP A 466 -12.19 0.91 30.45
CA TRP A 466 -11.39 1.90 29.71
C TRP A 466 -11.80 1.98 28.25
N LEU A 467 -11.89 0.83 27.55
CA LEU A 467 -12.22 0.82 26.13
C LEU A 467 -13.61 1.40 25.87
N ALA A 468 -14.62 1.02 26.64
CA ALA A 468 -15.99 1.48 26.52
C ALA A 468 -16.18 2.97 26.87
N SER A 469 -15.33 3.53 27.73
CA SER A 469 -15.36 4.96 28.06
C SER A 469 -14.59 5.83 27.09
N THR A 470 -13.65 5.23 26.33
CA THR A 470 -12.79 5.96 25.39
C THR A 470 -13.37 5.98 23.98
N LEU A 471 -13.97 4.86 23.53
CA LEU A 471 -14.54 4.77 22.18
C LEU A 471 -15.77 5.68 22.02
N PRO A 472 -15.93 6.34 20.85
CA PRO A 472 -17.11 7.15 20.58
C PRO A 472 -18.38 6.28 20.49
N GLU A 473 -19.51 6.82 20.92
CA GLU A 473 -20.82 6.12 20.90
C GLU A 473 -21.37 5.91 19.48
N GLY A 474 -20.85 6.64 18.50
CA GLY A 474 -21.25 6.53 17.09
C GLY A 474 -20.95 7.81 16.32
N PRO A 475 -21.24 7.84 15.00
CA PRO A 475 -21.07 9.03 14.18
C PRO A 475 -22.05 10.12 14.58
N ASP A 476 -21.56 11.35 14.57
CA ASP A 476 -22.38 12.56 14.68
C ASP A 476 -22.29 13.31 13.35
N ASP A 477 -23.34 13.20 12.54
CA ASP A 477 -23.41 13.81 11.22
C ASP A 477 -23.69 15.32 11.26
N SER A 478 -23.87 15.91 12.45
CA SER A 478 -24.04 17.36 12.59
C SER A 478 -22.73 18.09 12.31
N PRO A 479 -22.75 19.18 11.54
CA PRO A 479 -21.57 20.01 11.36
C PRO A 479 -21.09 20.62 12.67
N GLN A 480 -19.83 20.38 13.04
CA GLN A 480 -19.20 20.92 14.26
C GLN A 480 -18.06 21.89 13.91
N PRO A 481 -17.74 22.86 14.76
CA PRO A 481 -16.57 23.71 14.59
C PRO A 481 -15.29 22.90 14.45
N LEU A 482 -14.40 23.33 13.57
CA LEU A 482 -13.16 22.59 13.27
C LEU A 482 -12.26 22.43 14.51
N ASP A 483 -12.17 23.43 15.36
CA ASP A 483 -11.40 23.40 16.62
C ASP A 483 -11.92 22.31 17.58
N THR A 484 -13.22 22.16 17.66
CA THR A 484 -13.88 21.09 18.44
C THR A 484 -13.50 19.71 17.91
N LEU A 485 -13.57 19.51 16.59
CA LEU A 485 -13.21 18.24 15.95
C LEU A 485 -11.72 17.92 16.14
N VAL A 486 -10.82 18.89 15.99
CA VAL A 486 -9.38 18.72 16.20
C VAL A 486 -9.08 18.34 17.65
N THR A 487 -9.71 19.02 18.60
CA THR A 487 -9.53 18.75 20.03
C THR A 487 -10.04 17.36 20.39
N ARG A 488 -11.23 16.98 19.91
CA ARG A 488 -11.82 15.66 20.13
C ARG A 488 -10.93 14.55 19.54
N HIS A 489 -10.46 14.73 18.29
CA HIS A 489 -9.59 13.78 17.62
C HIS A 489 -8.28 13.57 18.38
N ARG A 490 -7.61 14.66 18.79
CA ARG A 490 -6.37 14.60 19.54
C ARG A 490 -6.55 13.92 20.90
N THR A 491 -7.57 14.34 21.66
CA THR A 491 -7.89 13.76 22.97
C THR A 491 -8.16 12.26 22.88
N LEU A 492 -8.94 11.83 21.88
CA LEU A 492 -9.25 10.43 21.64
C LEU A 492 -7.98 9.63 21.27
N ALA A 493 -7.17 10.17 20.37
CA ALA A 493 -5.92 9.51 19.96
C ALA A 493 -4.94 9.37 21.12
N GLU A 494 -4.77 10.41 21.93
CA GLU A 494 -3.88 10.39 23.10
C GLU A 494 -4.40 9.43 24.19
N ALA A 495 -5.72 9.37 24.43
CA ALA A 495 -6.32 8.43 25.37
C ALA A 495 -6.15 6.96 24.93
N LEU A 496 -6.33 6.67 23.64
CA LEU A 496 -6.10 5.33 23.09
C LEU A 496 -4.63 4.94 23.12
N ALA A 497 -3.72 5.87 22.86
CA ALA A 497 -2.28 5.61 22.89
C ALA A 497 -1.77 5.42 24.32
N ARG A 498 -2.26 6.19 25.28
CA ARG A 498 -1.96 6.07 26.72
C ARG A 498 -2.37 4.69 27.26
N GLY A 499 -3.59 4.26 26.95
CA GLY A 499 -4.15 3.01 27.48
C GLY A 499 -4.84 3.17 28.83
N ALA A 500 -5.21 2.05 29.45
CA ALA A 500 -5.94 2.00 30.72
C ALA A 500 -5.08 2.36 31.94
N GLU A 501 -3.82 2.01 31.92
CA GLU A 501 -2.91 2.03 33.07
C GLU A 501 -1.77 3.06 32.91
N GLY A 502 -1.59 3.62 31.72
CA GLY A 502 -0.45 4.48 31.39
C GLY A 502 -0.68 5.95 31.71
N GLU A 503 0.40 6.72 31.72
CA GLU A 503 0.41 8.18 31.81
C GLU A 503 0.83 8.82 30.49
N GLY A 504 0.53 10.09 30.29
CA GLY A 504 0.94 10.89 29.14
C GLY A 504 0.23 10.48 27.85
N THR A 505 0.98 10.33 26.76
CA THR A 505 0.47 10.08 25.38
C THR A 505 1.07 8.81 24.77
N GLY A 506 1.64 7.94 25.57
CA GLY A 506 2.36 6.75 25.10
C GLY A 506 3.46 7.09 24.10
N GLU A 507 3.56 6.30 23.05
CA GLU A 507 4.58 6.46 21.99
C GLU A 507 4.09 7.32 20.80
N LEU A 508 2.85 7.87 20.85
CA LEU A 508 2.20 8.50 19.70
C LEU A 508 3.01 9.61 19.05
N TRP A 509 3.60 10.49 19.86
CA TRP A 509 4.33 11.67 19.38
C TRP A 509 5.86 11.49 19.34
N ARG A 510 6.35 10.26 19.57
CA ARG A 510 7.76 9.94 19.53
C ARG A 510 8.30 9.82 18.09
N GLU A 511 9.62 9.89 17.98
CA GLU A 511 10.37 9.80 16.74
C GLU A 511 9.99 10.88 15.69
N ALA A 512 10.64 10.85 14.55
CA ALA A 512 10.43 11.84 13.49
C ALA A 512 8.98 11.88 12.98
N ALA A 513 8.37 10.70 12.83
CA ALA A 513 7.00 10.57 12.36
C ALA A 513 5.99 11.09 13.39
N GLY A 514 6.20 10.77 14.68
CA GLY A 514 5.35 11.28 15.77
C GLY A 514 5.47 12.79 15.92
N ALA A 515 6.69 13.34 15.87
CA ALA A 515 6.91 14.78 15.92
C ALA A 515 6.28 15.51 14.72
N ALA A 516 6.36 14.94 13.52
CA ALA A 516 5.71 15.51 12.32
C ALA A 516 4.17 15.46 12.42
N ALA A 517 3.63 14.39 13.01
CA ALA A 517 2.18 14.26 13.25
C ALA A 517 1.70 15.28 14.28
N LEU A 518 2.43 15.45 15.38
CA LEU A 518 2.13 16.45 16.41
C LEU A 518 2.14 17.86 15.80
N ALA A 519 3.19 18.19 15.05
CA ALA A 519 3.30 19.50 14.41
C ALA A 519 2.13 19.77 13.44
N LEU A 520 1.66 18.75 12.71
CA LEU A 520 0.46 18.87 11.86
C LEU A 520 -0.79 19.16 12.69
N MET A 521 -0.99 18.44 13.81
CA MET A 521 -2.16 18.64 14.68
C MET A 521 -2.10 20.01 15.36
N ASP A 522 -0.92 20.49 15.76
CA ASP A 522 -0.73 21.83 16.35
C ASP A 522 -0.98 22.93 15.31
N ASP A 523 -0.51 22.78 14.07
CA ASP A 523 -0.81 23.69 12.96
C ASP A 523 -2.31 23.73 12.71
N LEU A 524 -2.97 22.59 12.66
CA LEU A 524 -4.41 22.50 12.42
C LEU A 524 -5.22 23.11 13.57
N ALA A 525 -4.82 22.90 14.82
CA ALA A 525 -5.46 23.52 15.97
C ALA A 525 -5.31 25.04 15.96
N ARG A 526 -4.15 25.56 15.57
CA ARG A 526 -3.88 27.01 15.49
C ARG A 526 -4.72 27.69 14.41
N GLU A 527 -4.86 27.03 13.25
CA GLU A 527 -5.56 27.61 12.10
C GLU A 527 -7.05 27.24 12.04
N ALA A 528 -7.52 26.35 12.93
CA ALA A 528 -8.92 25.91 12.99
C ALA A 528 -9.97 27.06 13.08
N PRO A 529 -9.73 28.20 13.77
CA PRO A 529 -10.66 29.31 13.79
C PRO A 529 -10.97 29.91 12.40
N HIS A 530 -10.11 29.69 11.42
CA HIS A 530 -10.31 30.13 10.04
C HIS A 530 -11.11 29.15 9.18
N GLY A 531 -11.37 27.93 9.71
CA GLY A 531 -12.15 26.90 9.03
C GLY A 531 -13.66 27.06 9.20
N ALA A 532 -14.43 26.40 8.33
CA ALA A 532 -15.87 26.24 8.49
C ALA A 532 -16.20 25.06 9.42
N ALA A 533 -17.44 25.03 9.92
CA ALA A 533 -17.96 23.83 10.57
C ALA A 533 -18.10 22.69 9.53
N MET A 534 -17.75 21.47 9.91
CA MET A 534 -17.78 20.31 9.02
C MET A 534 -18.29 19.06 9.75
N THR A 535 -18.76 18.07 8.99
CA THR A 535 -19.13 16.77 9.53
C THR A 535 -17.88 15.98 9.95
N THR A 536 -18.05 14.97 10.79
CA THR A 536 -16.95 14.06 11.16
C THR A 536 -16.37 13.32 9.95
N THR A 537 -17.17 12.99 8.94
CA THR A 537 -16.76 12.37 7.68
C THR A 537 -15.90 13.32 6.84
N ASP A 538 -16.33 14.59 6.68
CA ASP A 538 -15.54 15.61 5.98
C ASP A 538 -14.20 15.84 6.68
N TYR A 539 -14.21 15.88 8.02
CA TYR A 539 -13.01 16.03 8.85
C TYR A 539 -12.03 14.87 8.67
N ALA A 540 -12.49 13.63 8.70
CA ALA A 540 -11.65 12.44 8.49
C ALA A 540 -10.97 12.45 7.11
N THR A 541 -11.73 12.85 6.07
CA THR A 541 -11.21 13.01 4.71
C THR A 541 -10.18 14.14 4.64
N PHE A 542 -10.50 15.30 5.20
CA PHE A 542 -9.63 16.47 5.23
C PHE A 542 -8.29 16.20 5.93
N VAL A 543 -8.32 15.62 7.15
CA VAL A 543 -7.10 15.26 7.89
C VAL A 543 -6.27 14.22 7.16
N SER A 544 -6.91 13.23 6.52
CA SER A 544 -6.24 12.22 5.71
C SER A 544 -5.50 12.84 4.53
N ALA A 545 -6.10 13.83 3.84
CA ALA A 545 -5.47 14.57 2.75
C ALA A 545 -4.26 15.41 3.24
N LEU A 546 -4.39 16.09 4.40
CA LEU A 546 -3.29 16.84 5.00
C LEU A 546 -2.10 15.94 5.36
N MET A 547 -2.35 14.76 5.92
CA MET A 547 -1.31 13.78 6.24
C MET A 547 -0.66 13.18 5.00
N ALA A 548 -1.42 12.99 3.92
CA ALA A 548 -0.89 12.47 2.65
C ALA A 548 0.05 13.46 1.97
N ALA A 549 -0.19 14.77 2.12
CA ALA A 549 0.63 15.83 1.56
C ALA A 549 1.92 16.12 2.37
N ARG A 550 2.04 15.59 3.59
CA ARG A 550 3.22 15.82 4.45
C ARG A 550 4.18 14.64 4.41
N GLU A 551 5.46 14.91 4.15
CA GLU A 551 6.51 13.88 4.10
C GLU A 551 7.27 13.80 5.42
N VAL A 552 7.66 12.58 5.78
CA VAL A 552 8.51 12.27 6.94
C VAL A 552 9.76 11.55 6.46
N ARG A 553 10.90 11.93 7.03
CA ARG A 553 12.18 11.26 6.85
C ARG A 553 12.63 10.70 8.19
N GLU A 554 12.73 9.40 8.25
CA GLU A 554 13.23 8.74 9.45
C GLU A 554 14.75 8.92 9.54
N PRO A 555 15.31 9.00 10.76
CA PRO A 555 16.75 9.19 10.98
C PRO A 555 17.54 7.87 10.80
N VAL A 556 17.20 7.09 9.78
CA VAL A 556 18.00 5.93 9.38
C VAL A 556 19.21 6.42 8.61
N THR A 557 20.39 5.88 8.92
CA THR A 557 21.61 6.21 8.16
C THR A 557 21.61 5.38 6.87
N PRO A 558 21.26 5.98 5.72
CA PRO A 558 21.26 5.26 4.45
C PRO A 558 22.69 5.02 3.96
N ASP A 559 22.87 4.04 3.06
CA ASP A 559 24.13 3.95 2.33
C ASP A 559 24.22 5.12 1.33
N PRO A 560 25.20 6.04 1.47
CA PRO A 560 25.27 7.24 0.66
C PRO A 560 25.61 6.96 -0.81
N ARG A 561 25.96 5.72 -1.16
CA ARG A 561 26.30 5.30 -2.52
C ARG A 561 25.10 4.73 -3.27
N VAL A 562 23.99 4.43 -2.60
CA VAL A 562 22.75 3.94 -3.23
C VAL A 562 21.65 4.95 -2.99
N MET A 563 21.19 5.60 -4.04
CA MET A 563 20.24 6.70 -3.95
C MET A 563 18.98 6.41 -4.77
N ILE A 564 17.85 6.91 -4.28
CA ILE A 564 16.60 7.00 -5.05
C ILE A 564 16.25 8.48 -5.19
N TRP A 565 16.22 8.97 -6.44
CA TRP A 565 15.96 10.37 -6.76
C TRP A 565 14.62 10.54 -7.46
N GLY A 566 13.92 11.61 -7.12
CA GLY A 566 12.93 12.20 -8.00
C GLY A 566 13.59 12.91 -9.18
N THR A 567 12.79 13.33 -10.14
CA THR A 567 13.30 14.00 -11.35
C THR A 567 13.98 15.34 -11.05
N LEU A 568 13.49 16.09 -10.06
CA LEU A 568 14.07 17.38 -9.67
C LEU A 568 15.52 17.25 -9.12
N GLU A 569 15.77 16.24 -8.30
CA GLU A 569 17.11 15.98 -7.77
C GLU A 569 18.04 15.46 -8.87
N ALA A 570 17.53 14.59 -9.73
CA ALA A 570 18.26 14.03 -10.85
C ALA A 570 18.84 15.09 -11.80
N ARG A 571 18.14 16.19 -11.96
CA ARG A 571 18.52 17.31 -12.86
C ARG A 571 19.91 17.89 -12.58
N VAL A 572 20.31 17.86 -11.32
CA VAL A 572 21.54 18.53 -10.86
C VAL A 572 22.50 17.59 -10.11
N GLN A 573 22.26 16.29 -10.09
CA GLN A 573 23.13 15.32 -9.42
C GLN A 573 23.85 14.44 -10.44
N GLY A 574 25.05 13.97 -10.09
CA GLY A 574 25.80 12.99 -10.87
C GLY A 574 26.02 11.70 -10.05
N ALA A 575 26.00 10.58 -10.75
CA ALA A 575 26.35 9.24 -10.21
C ALA A 575 27.12 8.47 -11.29
N ASP A 576 27.92 7.46 -10.88
CA ASP A 576 28.66 6.61 -11.81
C ASP A 576 27.68 5.75 -12.62
N LEU A 577 26.65 5.25 -11.97
CA LEU A 577 25.55 4.52 -12.57
C LEU A 577 24.23 5.26 -12.34
N VAL A 578 23.47 5.46 -13.39
CA VAL A 578 22.09 5.98 -13.34
C VAL A 578 21.12 4.94 -13.89
N ILE A 579 20.08 4.62 -13.14
CA ILE A 579 18.99 3.74 -13.56
C ILE A 579 17.73 4.59 -13.72
N LEU A 580 17.16 4.66 -14.93
CA LEU A 580 15.88 5.30 -15.19
C LEU A 580 14.79 4.22 -15.10
N GLY A 581 14.01 4.26 -14.02
CA GLY A 581 12.99 3.24 -13.72
C GLY A 581 11.57 3.67 -14.07
N GLY A 582 10.78 2.71 -14.59
CA GLY A 582 9.38 2.94 -14.93
C GLY A 582 9.19 3.75 -16.21
N LEU A 583 10.02 3.53 -17.26
CA LEU A 583 9.95 4.26 -18.54
C LEU A 583 8.72 3.87 -19.35
N ASN A 584 7.52 4.09 -18.80
CA ASN A 584 6.24 3.91 -19.45
C ASN A 584 5.48 5.23 -19.58
N GLU A 585 4.67 5.36 -20.63
CA GLU A 585 3.79 6.49 -20.85
C GLU A 585 2.79 6.59 -19.69
N GLY A 586 2.51 7.82 -19.23
CA GLY A 586 1.69 8.05 -18.03
C GLY A 586 2.46 7.99 -16.71
N VAL A 587 3.67 7.42 -16.71
CA VAL A 587 4.61 7.40 -15.58
C VAL A 587 5.76 8.36 -15.84
N TRP A 588 6.48 8.18 -16.94
CA TRP A 588 7.54 9.09 -17.37
C TRP A 588 7.40 9.41 -18.88
N PRO A 589 6.72 10.51 -19.22
CA PRO A 589 6.13 11.55 -18.36
C PRO A 589 4.85 11.10 -17.68
N ALA A 590 4.60 11.66 -16.49
CA ALA A 590 3.29 11.62 -15.90
C ALA A 590 2.31 12.44 -16.76
N ALA A 591 1.07 11.99 -16.89
CA ALA A 591 0.04 12.77 -17.53
C ALA A 591 -0.22 14.05 -16.73
N PRO A 592 -0.23 15.24 -17.38
CA PRO A 592 -0.58 16.47 -16.69
C PRO A 592 -1.98 16.36 -16.09
N ALA A 593 -2.14 16.83 -14.85
CA ALA A 593 -3.47 16.88 -14.25
C ALA A 593 -4.36 17.86 -15.04
N PRO A 594 -5.62 17.52 -15.30
CA PRO A 594 -6.56 18.44 -15.95
C PRO A 594 -6.76 19.67 -15.09
N ASP A 595 -6.77 20.85 -15.74
CA ASP A 595 -7.09 22.11 -15.09
C ASP A 595 -8.62 22.29 -15.08
N PRO A 596 -9.28 22.39 -13.92
CA PRO A 596 -10.73 22.57 -13.87
C PRO A 596 -11.18 23.99 -14.24
N TRP A 597 -10.25 24.96 -14.28
CA TRP A 597 -10.55 26.38 -14.44
C TRP A 597 -10.30 26.90 -15.84
N LEU A 598 -9.11 26.67 -16.38
CA LEU A 598 -8.58 27.29 -17.59
C LEU A 598 -8.17 26.22 -18.60
N ASN A 599 -8.55 26.39 -19.85
CA ASN A 599 -8.03 25.58 -20.95
C ASN A 599 -6.63 26.09 -21.40
N ARG A 600 -5.96 25.33 -22.29
CA ARG A 600 -4.61 25.63 -22.77
C ARG A 600 -4.47 27.01 -23.41
N ALA A 601 -5.44 27.41 -24.24
CA ALA A 601 -5.41 28.72 -24.92
C ALA A 601 -5.54 29.86 -23.91
N MET A 602 -6.51 29.79 -23.00
CA MET A 602 -6.69 30.76 -21.91
C MET A 602 -5.43 30.91 -21.06
N ARG A 603 -4.76 29.80 -20.73
CA ARG A 603 -3.50 29.83 -19.98
C ARG A 603 -2.40 30.53 -20.76
N ALA A 604 -2.29 30.25 -22.06
CA ALA A 604 -1.31 30.91 -22.93
C ALA A 604 -1.58 32.43 -23.06
N ASP A 605 -2.84 32.83 -23.25
CA ASP A 605 -3.27 34.23 -23.36
C ASP A 605 -2.98 35.01 -22.07
N LEU A 606 -3.12 34.37 -20.90
CA LEU A 606 -2.77 34.96 -19.61
C LEU A 606 -1.27 34.92 -19.28
N GLY A 607 -0.45 34.29 -20.11
CA GLY A 607 0.97 34.08 -19.81
C GLY A 607 1.24 33.09 -18.65
N LEU A 608 0.26 32.26 -18.31
CA LEU A 608 0.40 31.20 -17.31
C LEU A 608 1.16 29.99 -17.88
N LEU A 609 1.67 29.16 -16.99
CA LEU A 609 2.39 27.94 -17.35
C LEU A 609 1.45 26.91 -17.99
N LEU A 610 1.83 26.35 -19.15
CA LEU A 610 1.05 25.30 -19.79
C LEU A 610 1.25 23.95 -19.06
N PRO A 611 0.27 23.03 -19.09
CA PRO A 611 0.43 21.68 -18.56
C PRO A 611 1.62 20.92 -19.17
N GLU A 612 1.91 21.16 -20.46
CA GLU A 612 3.02 20.58 -21.22
C GLU A 612 4.40 20.95 -20.66
N ARG A 613 4.49 22.01 -19.88
CA ARG A 613 5.72 22.33 -19.13
C ARG A 613 6.24 21.16 -18.30
N GLN A 614 5.34 20.38 -17.67
CA GLN A 614 5.75 19.22 -16.90
C GLN A 614 6.38 18.14 -17.79
N ILE A 615 5.85 17.97 -19.00
CA ILE A 615 6.39 17.05 -20.00
C ILE A 615 7.77 17.53 -20.45
N GLY A 616 7.93 18.81 -20.78
CA GLY A 616 9.23 19.40 -21.20
C GLY A 616 10.30 19.31 -20.11
N LEU A 617 9.93 19.54 -18.84
CA LEU A 617 10.86 19.37 -17.71
C LEU A 617 11.25 17.90 -17.52
N ALA A 618 10.30 16.98 -17.63
CA ALA A 618 10.59 15.55 -17.55
C ALA A 618 11.42 15.06 -18.75
N ALA A 619 11.26 15.66 -19.94
CA ALA A 619 12.12 15.42 -21.11
C ALA A 619 13.55 15.90 -20.87
N HIS A 620 13.71 17.08 -20.27
CA HIS A 620 15.01 17.59 -19.85
C HIS A 620 15.69 16.68 -18.81
N ASP A 621 14.91 16.20 -17.82
CA ASP A 621 15.41 15.28 -16.80
C ASP A 621 15.83 13.95 -17.42
N PHE A 622 15.09 13.44 -18.39
CA PHE A 622 15.47 12.25 -19.18
C PHE A 622 16.77 12.51 -19.97
N GLN A 623 16.87 13.62 -20.70
CA GLN A 623 18.07 13.99 -21.48
C GLN A 623 19.30 14.10 -20.57
N GLN A 624 19.15 14.69 -19.40
CA GLN A 624 20.21 14.82 -18.41
C GLN A 624 20.64 13.45 -17.85
N ALA A 625 19.68 12.62 -17.47
CA ALA A 625 19.94 11.33 -16.83
C ALA A 625 20.55 10.30 -17.79
N VAL A 626 20.07 10.23 -19.04
CA VAL A 626 20.59 9.27 -20.04
C VAL A 626 22.02 9.58 -20.50
N ALA A 627 22.52 10.78 -20.21
CA ALA A 627 23.87 11.21 -20.51
C ALA A 627 24.92 10.85 -19.44
N ALA A 628 24.56 10.14 -18.37
CA ALA A 628 25.48 9.67 -17.33
C ALA A 628 26.52 8.66 -17.86
N PRO A 629 27.64 8.42 -17.15
CA PRO A 629 28.67 7.48 -17.60
C PRO A 629 28.11 6.10 -17.94
N GLU A 630 27.40 5.47 -17.01
CA GLU A 630 26.70 4.20 -17.20
C GLU A 630 25.19 4.38 -16.94
N VAL A 631 24.37 3.84 -17.84
CA VAL A 631 22.91 4.05 -17.81
C VAL A 631 22.16 2.73 -17.99
N VAL A 632 21.15 2.53 -17.17
CA VAL A 632 20.18 1.45 -17.31
C VAL A 632 18.79 2.05 -17.52
N LEU A 633 18.18 1.74 -18.66
CA LEU A 633 16.81 2.09 -18.98
C LEU A 633 15.91 0.91 -18.62
N THR A 634 14.89 1.12 -17.80
CA THR A 634 14.01 0.01 -17.40
C THR A 634 12.53 0.36 -17.57
N ARG A 635 11.76 -0.65 -17.94
CA ARG A 635 10.30 -0.60 -17.96
C ARG A 635 9.68 -1.97 -17.69
N ALA A 636 8.50 -2.00 -17.10
CA ALA A 636 7.64 -3.19 -17.13
C ALA A 636 6.80 -3.17 -18.42
N VAL A 637 6.78 -4.28 -19.18
CA VAL A 637 5.99 -4.39 -20.42
C VAL A 637 4.52 -4.66 -20.16
N ARG A 638 4.17 -5.05 -18.92
CA ARG A 638 2.80 -5.21 -18.43
C ARG A 638 2.72 -4.70 -16.98
N ASP A 639 1.59 -4.13 -16.65
CA ASP A 639 1.17 -3.90 -15.28
C ASP A 639 0.21 -5.01 -14.80
N ALA A 640 -0.58 -4.75 -13.75
CA ALA A 640 -1.52 -5.73 -13.21
C ALA A 640 -2.71 -6.00 -14.17
N GLU A 641 -3.05 -5.05 -15.03
CA GLU A 641 -4.28 -5.06 -15.83
C GLU A 641 -4.00 -5.24 -17.32
N ALA A 642 -2.97 -4.57 -17.88
CA ALA A 642 -2.77 -4.45 -19.31
C ALA A 642 -1.29 -4.42 -19.73
N GLN A 643 -1.08 -4.43 -21.05
CA GLN A 643 0.22 -4.09 -21.62
C GLN A 643 0.46 -2.58 -21.50
N THR A 644 1.67 -2.20 -21.11
CA THR A 644 2.09 -0.80 -20.98
C THR A 644 2.66 -0.27 -22.30
N VAL A 645 2.55 1.03 -22.51
CA VAL A 645 3.17 1.73 -23.64
C VAL A 645 4.54 2.25 -23.21
N PRO A 646 5.61 2.06 -23.98
CA PRO A 646 6.91 2.66 -23.67
C PRO A 646 6.81 4.18 -23.58
N SER A 647 7.60 4.78 -22.70
CA SER A 647 7.78 6.23 -22.64
C SER A 647 8.08 6.80 -24.04
N ARG A 648 7.46 7.92 -24.40
CA ARG A 648 7.64 8.57 -25.71
C ARG A 648 9.11 8.84 -26.02
N TRP A 649 9.94 9.15 -25.04
CA TRP A 649 11.37 9.41 -25.25
C TRP A 649 12.18 8.14 -25.49
N LEU A 650 11.88 7.07 -24.76
CA LEU A 650 12.45 5.74 -25.01
C LEU A 650 12.05 5.26 -26.40
N ASN A 651 10.79 5.43 -26.77
CA ASN A 651 10.27 5.05 -28.09
C ASN A 651 10.95 5.83 -29.21
N ARG A 652 11.15 7.16 -29.05
CA ARG A 652 11.87 7.99 -30.03
C ARG A 652 13.34 7.55 -30.18
N LEU A 653 14.02 7.27 -29.06
CA LEU A 653 15.40 6.78 -29.08
C LEU A 653 15.51 5.44 -29.81
N VAL A 654 14.64 4.48 -29.47
CA VAL A 654 14.60 3.16 -30.12
C VAL A 654 14.30 3.29 -31.60
N ASN A 655 13.27 4.06 -31.98
CA ASN A 655 12.89 4.25 -33.38
C ASN A 655 14.00 4.92 -34.21
N LEU A 656 14.67 5.94 -33.65
CA LEU A 656 15.84 6.55 -34.31
C LEU A 656 16.92 5.50 -34.52
N MET A 657 17.29 4.73 -33.49
CA MET A 657 18.33 3.71 -33.59
C MET A 657 17.97 2.61 -34.60
N GLU A 658 16.73 2.16 -34.65
CA GLU A 658 16.26 1.15 -35.60
C GLU A 658 16.27 1.68 -37.04
N GLY A 659 16.04 2.99 -37.24
CA GLY A 659 16.02 3.63 -38.56
C GLY A 659 17.40 4.05 -39.11
N LEU A 660 18.48 3.91 -38.32
CA LEU A 660 19.82 4.28 -38.79
C LEU A 660 20.32 3.34 -39.89
N PRO A 661 21.06 3.87 -40.92
CA PRO A 661 21.58 3.05 -42.01
C PRO A 661 22.54 1.94 -41.55
N ASP A 662 22.75 0.95 -42.40
CA ASP A 662 23.68 -0.19 -42.19
C ASP A 662 23.39 -1.02 -40.92
N LYS A 663 22.18 -0.91 -40.33
CA LYS A 663 21.74 -1.57 -39.08
C LYS A 663 22.67 -1.31 -37.89
N VAL A 664 23.44 -0.21 -37.93
CA VAL A 664 24.37 0.12 -36.84
C VAL A 664 23.61 0.33 -35.52
N GLY A 665 22.51 1.06 -35.58
CA GLY A 665 21.67 1.31 -34.38
C GLY A 665 20.92 0.07 -33.92
N SER A 666 20.38 -0.76 -34.84
CA SER A 666 19.72 -2.03 -34.48
C SER A 666 20.66 -2.98 -33.74
N ARG A 667 21.91 -3.15 -34.23
CA ARG A 667 22.93 -3.98 -33.55
C ARG A 667 23.27 -3.42 -32.15
N ALA A 668 23.39 -2.11 -32.04
CA ALA A 668 23.65 -1.44 -30.76
C ALA A 668 22.49 -1.68 -29.78
N LEU A 669 21.25 -1.59 -30.22
CA LEU A 669 20.05 -1.84 -29.44
C LEU A 669 19.93 -3.32 -29.00
N GLU A 670 20.24 -4.27 -29.88
CA GLU A 670 20.34 -5.69 -29.51
C GLU A 670 21.36 -5.91 -28.39
N GLY A 671 22.51 -5.23 -28.46
CA GLY A 671 23.50 -5.24 -27.38
C GLY A 671 22.98 -4.69 -26.05
N MET A 672 22.20 -3.61 -26.09
CA MET A 672 21.55 -3.04 -24.90
C MET A 672 20.53 -4.02 -24.29
N ARG A 673 19.70 -4.63 -25.11
CA ARG A 673 18.71 -5.65 -24.68
C ARG A 673 19.40 -6.92 -24.15
N ALA A 674 20.47 -7.37 -24.76
CA ALA A 674 21.24 -8.51 -24.28
C ALA A 674 21.86 -8.28 -22.89
N ARG A 675 22.36 -7.05 -22.62
CA ARG A 675 22.81 -6.67 -21.27
C ARG A 675 21.67 -6.65 -20.28
N GLY A 676 20.49 -6.16 -20.69
CA GLY A 676 19.29 -6.13 -19.84
C GLY A 676 18.76 -7.51 -19.51
N LYS A 677 18.77 -8.42 -20.49
CA LYS A 677 18.33 -9.81 -20.31
C LYS A 677 19.10 -10.52 -19.19
N LYS A 678 20.40 -10.25 -19.05
CA LYS A 678 21.22 -10.85 -17.98
C LYS A 678 20.66 -10.53 -16.58
N TRP A 679 20.19 -9.31 -16.36
CA TRP A 679 19.61 -8.91 -15.08
C TRP A 679 18.24 -9.56 -14.85
N LEU A 680 17.43 -9.72 -15.90
CA LEU A 680 16.17 -10.43 -15.81
C LEU A 680 16.37 -11.93 -15.56
N ASP A 681 17.38 -12.53 -16.16
CA ASP A 681 17.72 -13.93 -15.92
C ASP A 681 18.21 -14.16 -14.48
N LEU A 682 19.01 -13.23 -13.93
CA LEU A 682 19.40 -13.24 -12.51
C LEU A 682 18.20 -13.03 -11.57
N ALA A 683 17.31 -12.09 -11.89
CA ALA A 683 16.10 -11.87 -11.11
C ALA A 683 15.19 -13.11 -11.10
N ARG A 684 15.06 -13.76 -12.26
CA ARG A 684 14.32 -15.03 -12.40
C ARG A 684 14.98 -16.15 -11.60
N ALA A 685 16.31 -16.26 -11.66
CA ALA A 685 17.05 -17.27 -10.91
C ALA A 685 16.92 -17.06 -9.39
N LEU A 686 16.91 -15.82 -8.93
CA LEU A 686 16.73 -15.48 -7.51
C LEU A 686 15.32 -15.84 -6.97
N GLU A 687 14.31 -15.81 -7.83
CA GLU A 687 12.93 -16.19 -7.53
C GLU A 687 12.54 -17.54 -8.14
N ALA A 688 13.53 -18.34 -8.59
CA ALA A 688 13.25 -19.61 -9.22
C ALA A 688 12.44 -20.52 -8.29
N ASP A 689 11.32 -20.99 -8.79
CA ASP A 689 10.52 -22.05 -8.17
C ASP A 689 11.36 -23.33 -8.10
N VAL A 690 11.15 -24.12 -7.08
CA VAL A 690 11.76 -25.48 -6.90
C VAL A 690 11.66 -26.32 -8.19
N ARG A 691 10.59 -26.12 -8.98
CA ARG A 691 10.40 -26.78 -10.29
C ARG A 691 11.51 -26.49 -11.31
N HIS A 692 12.24 -25.39 -11.18
CA HIS A 692 13.35 -25.00 -12.05
C HIS A 692 14.72 -25.45 -11.52
N ILE A 693 14.77 -26.03 -10.31
CA ILE A 693 15.97 -26.67 -9.77
C ILE A 693 16.13 -28.02 -10.42
N ALA A 694 17.36 -28.41 -10.73
CA ALA A 694 17.65 -29.75 -11.27
C ALA A 694 17.05 -30.84 -10.37
N PRO A 695 16.46 -31.90 -10.93
CA PRO A 695 15.76 -32.91 -10.12
C PRO A 695 16.63 -33.49 -8.98
N GLU A 696 17.93 -33.63 -9.22
CA GLU A 696 18.91 -34.12 -8.24
C GLU A 696 19.15 -33.18 -7.07
N ASP A 697 18.90 -31.87 -7.25
CA ASP A 697 19.07 -30.84 -6.22
C ASP A 697 17.76 -30.52 -5.49
N ARG A 698 16.64 -31.06 -5.97
CA ARG A 698 15.33 -30.86 -5.31
C ARG A 698 15.28 -31.64 -4.01
N ARG A 699 14.93 -30.95 -2.93
CA ARG A 699 14.76 -31.54 -1.61
C ARG A 699 13.35 -31.27 -1.09
N PRO A 700 12.31 -31.96 -1.61
CA PRO A 700 10.96 -31.82 -1.11
C PRO A 700 10.91 -32.30 0.34
N ALA A 701 9.98 -31.75 1.12
CA ALA A 701 9.75 -32.24 2.46
C ALA A 701 9.28 -33.71 2.41
N PRO A 702 9.78 -34.57 3.29
CA PRO A 702 9.25 -35.91 3.40
C PRO A 702 7.81 -35.90 3.95
N ARG A 703 7.02 -36.89 3.60
CA ARG A 703 5.68 -37.06 4.16
C ARG A 703 5.79 -37.21 5.69
N PRO A 704 5.21 -36.27 6.50
CA PRO A 704 5.48 -36.28 7.93
C PRO A 704 4.65 -37.32 8.69
N ALA A 705 5.27 -37.93 9.69
CA ALA A 705 4.61 -38.78 10.68
C ALA A 705 5.20 -38.45 12.07
N PRO A 706 4.82 -37.32 12.69
CA PRO A 706 5.34 -36.90 13.98
C PRO A 706 4.98 -37.91 15.07
N CYS A 707 5.94 -38.21 15.94
CA CYS A 707 5.86 -39.13 17.08
C CYS A 707 6.00 -38.29 18.37
N PRO A 708 4.92 -37.66 18.88
CA PRO A 708 4.95 -36.98 20.16
C PRO A 708 5.13 -37.95 21.33
N PRO A 709 5.61 -37.48 22.51
CA PRO A 709 5.66 -38.27 23.74
C PRO A 709 4.27 -38.85 24.04
N VAL A 710 4.23 -40.06 24.62
CA VAL A 710 2.98 -40.77 24.88
C VAL A 710 2.07 -39.98 25.83
N GLU A 711 2.65 -39.24 26.75
CA GLU A 711 1.95 -38.42 27.75
C GLU A 711 1.21 -37.21 27.09
N ALA A 712 1.73 -36.71 25.95
CA ALA A 712 1.13 -35.62 25.21
C ALA A 712 0.01 -36.06 24.25
N ARG A 713 -0.17 -37.37 24.06
CA ARG A 713 -1.19 -37.92 23.17
C ARG A 713 -2.58 -37.82 23.79
N PRO A 714 -3.65 -37.67 22.99
CA PRO A 714 -4.99 -37.50 23.50
C PRO A 714 -5.46 -38.79 24.22
N LYS A 715 -5.92 -38.64 25.48
CA LYS A 715 -6.51 -39.69 26.27
C LYS A 715 -8.03 -39.75 26.09
N GLU A 716 -8.60 -38.80 25.43
CA GLU A 716 -10.02 -38.72 25.11
C GLU A 716 -10.22 -38.22 23.68
N LEU A 717 -11.08 -38.86 22.91
CA LEU A 717 -11.46 -38.41 21.56
C LEU A 717 -12.95 -38.63 21.35
N PRO A 718 -13.65 -37.73 20.62
CA PRO A 718 -15.00 -37.97 20.17
C PRO A 718 -15.03 -39.01 19.02
N VAL A 719 -16.15 -39.69 18.87
CA VAL A 719 -16.36 -40.71 17.81
C VAL A 719 -16.05 -40.15 16.40
N THR A 720 -16.36 -38.88 16.16
CA THR A 720 -16.07 -38.19 14.89
C THR A 720 -14.56 -38.03 14.64
N ALA A 721 -13.72 -37.93 15.67
CA ALA A 721 -12.26 -37.84 15.52
C ALA A 721 -11.61 -39.18 15.17
N ILE A 722 -12.28 -40.32 15.44
CA ILE A 722 -11.76 -41.68 15.13
C ILE A 722 -11.69 -41.85 13.60
N SER A 723 -12.68 -41.38 12.85
CA SER A 723 -12.61 -41.36 11.37
C SER A 723 -11.39 -40.54 10.86
N ARG A 724 -11.10 -39.40 11.48
CA ARG A 724 -9.89 -38.62 11.18
C ARG A 724 -8.61 -39.35 11.56
N LEU A 725 -8.58 -40.02 12.72
CA LEU A 725 -7.43 -40.81 13.16
C LEU A 725 -7.11 -41.97 12.20
N ILE A 726 -8.12 -42.51 11.53
CA ILE A 726 -7.96 -43.56 10.51
C ILE A 726 -7.43 -42.97 9.20
N ARG A 727 -7.99 -41.82 8.75
CA ARG A 727 -7.75 -41.26 7.43
C ARG A 727 -6.59 -40.25 7.37
N ASP A 728 -6.53 -39.35 8.33
CA ASP A 728 -5.52 -38.32 8.46
C ASP A 728 -5.07 -38.16 9.92
N PRO A 729 -4.23 -39.09 10.40
CA PRO A 729 -3.71 -39.00 11.76
C PRO A 729 -3.01 -37.68 12.08
N TYR A 730 -2.36 -37.07 11.09
CA TYR A 730 -1.68 -35.77 11.26
C TYR A 730 -2.66 -34.67 11.70
N ALA A 731 -3.88 -34.66 11.17
CA ALA A 731 -4.92 -33.73 11.62
C ALA A 731 -5.31 -33.92 13.10
N VAL A 732 -5.29 -35.17 13.59
CA VAL A 732 -5.49 -35.44 15.02
C VAL A 732 -4.31 -34.94 15.86
N TYR A 733 -3.08 -35.14 15.40
CA TYR A 733 -1.87 -34.57 16.03
C TYR A 733 -1.96 -33.03 16.10
N ALA A 734 -2.23 -32.37 14.99
CA ALA A 734 -2.31 -30.91 14.94
C ALA A 734 -3.43 -30.37 15.87
N ARG A 735 -4.60 -30.98 15.84
CA ARG A 735 -5.77 -30.51 16.60
C ARG A 735 -5.70 -30.82 18.11
N TYR A 736 -5.28 -32.02 18.49
CA TYR A 736 -5.38 -32.48 19.88
C TYR A 736 -4.05 -32.46 20.64
N VAL A 737 -2.90 -32.65 19.96
CA VAL A 737 -1.58 -32.56 20.59
C VAL A 737 -1.06 -31.10 20.51
N LEU A 738 -1.00 -30.52 19.33
CA LEU A 738 -0.56 -29.12 19.16
C LEU A 738 -1.64 -28.09 19.50
N ARG A 739 -2.90 -28.53 19.65
CA ARG A 739 -4.09 -27.70 19.95
C ARG A 739 -4.33 -26.58 18.93
N LEU A 740 -3.91 -26.77 17.68
CA LEU A 740 -4.14 -25.83 16.60
C LEU A 740 -5.58 -25.90 16.13
N ARG A 741 -6.19 -24.73 15.96
CA ARG A 741 -7.54 -24.57 15.38
C ARG A 741 -7.50 -23.43 14.38
N ALA A 742 -8.21 -23.59 13.27
CA ALA A 742 -8.44 -22.48 12.34
C ALA A 742 -9.20 -21.37 13.09
N LEU A 743 -8.85 -20.10 12.77
CA LEU A 743 -9.63 -18.96 13.25
C LEU A 743 -10.96 -18.93 12.51
N ASP A 744 -12.04 -18.71 13.23
CA ASP A 744 -13.33 -18.43 12.61
C ASP A 744 -13.21 -17.10 11.81
N PRO A 745 -13.87 -16.96 10.65
CA PRO A 745 -13.84 -15.73 9.89
C PRO A 745 -14.43 -14.58 10.72
N LEU A 746 -13.90 -13.37 10.51
CA LEU A 746 -14.42 -12.17 11.20
C LEU A 746 -15.83 -11.83 10.73
N HIS A 747 -16.11 -12.08 9.47
CA HIS A 747 -17.43 -11.99 8.84
C HIS A 747 -17.90 -13.40 8.50
N PRO A 748 -18.73 -14.04 9.33
CA PRO A 748 -19.27 -15.36 9.02
C PRO A 748 -20.07 -15.32 7.71
N GLU A 749 -19.96 -16.40 6.92
CA GLU A 749 -20.74 -16.59 5.70
C GLU A 749 -21.73 -17.75 5.87
N PRO A 750 -22.84 -17.77 5.12
CA PRO A 750 -23.81 -18.87 5.17
C PRO A 750 -23.26 -20.13 4.50
N ASP A 751 -22.32 -20.81 5.14
CA ASP A 751 -21.65 -22.00 4.64
C ASP A 751 -22.42 -23.32 4.91
N ALA A 752 -21.85 -24.42 4.44
CA ALA A 752 -22.45 -25.75 4.59
C ALA A 752 -22.41 -26.25 6.05
N LEU A 753 -21.40 -25.83 6.84
CA LEU A 753 -21.25 -26.21 8.23
C LEU A 753 -22.33 -25.56 9.10
N LEU A 754 -22.51 -24.24 8.94
CA LEU A 754 -23.59 -23.51 9.63
C LEU A 754 -24.97 -24.08 9.27
N ARG A 755 -25.19 -24.38 7.97
CA ARG A 755 -26.46 -25.02 7.55
C ARG A 755 -26.67 -26.35 8.24
N GLY A 756 -25.63 -27.18 8.42
CA GLY A 756 -25.69 -28.43 9.16
C GLY A 756 -26.14 -28.22 10.60
N THR A 757 -25.45 -27.35 11.31
CA THR A 757 -25.72 -27.00 12.70
C THR A 757 -27.15 -26.51 12.92
N VAL A 758 -27.59 -25.59 12.02
CA VAL A 758 -28.95 -25.02 12.08
C VAL A 758 -30.03 -26.10 11.84
N LEU A 759 -29.79 -26.99 10.86
CA LEU A 759 -30.74 -28.07 10.58
C LEU A 759 -30.89 -29.04 11.78
N HIS A 760 -29.78 -29.46 12.39
CA HIS A 760 -29.79 -30.28 13.60
C HIS A 760 -30.59 -29.59 14.71
N LYS A 761 -30.40 -28.31 14.92
CA LYS A 761 -31.13 -27.53 15.92
C LYS A 761 -32.64 -27.44 15.62
N VAL A 762 -33.02 -27.32 14.34
CA VAL A 762 -34.42 -27.35 13.92
C VAL A 762 -35.04 -28.71 14.27
N LEU A 763 -34.37 -29.81 13.92
CA LEU A 763 -34.88 -31.17 14.19
C LEU A 763 -34.91 -31.48 15.69
N GLU A 764 -33.88 -31.08 16.44
CA GLU A 764 -33.85 -31.20 17.92
C GLU A 764 -35.06 -30.49 18.55
N ARG A 765 -35.32 -29.20 18.19
CA ARG A 765 -36.43 -28.44 18.73
C ARG A 765 -37.79 -29.00 18.29
N PHE A 766 -37.92 -29.41 17.03
CA PHE A 766 -39.14 -30.02 16.55
C PHE A 766 -39.47 -31.30 17.30
N LYS A 767 -38.46 -32.15 17.61
CA LYS A 767 -38.64 -33.37 18.36
C LYS A 767 -38.84 -33.16 19.87
N ALA A 768 -38.55 -32.01 20.40
CA ALA A 768 -38.82 -31.61 21.77
C ALA A 768 -40.24 -31.08 21.98
N LEU A 769 -41.03 -30.89 20.92
CA LEU A 769 -42.47 -30.53 21.03
C LEU A 769 -43.25 -31.71 21.60
N GLU A 770 -43.99 -31.47 22.69
CA GLU A 770 -44.86 -32.51 23.31
C GLU A 770 -46.00 -32.91 22.38
N ASP A 771 -46.54 -31.94 21.61
CA ASP A 771 -47.60 -32.18 20.62
C ASP A 771 -47.34 -31.30 19.39
N PRO A 772 -47.01 -31.88 18.23
CA PRO A 772 -46.86 -31.11 16.98
C PRO A 772 -48.21 -30.65 16.37
N GLY A 773 -49.35 -31.01 16.96
CA GLY A 773 -50.69 -30.67 16.49
C GLY A 773 -51.15 -31.48 15.25
N ASP A 774 -52.31 -31.07 14.70
CA ASP A 774 -52.93 -31.76 13.55
C ASP A 774 -52.14 -31.61 12.24
N ASP A 775 -51.23 -30.64 12.18
CA ASP A 775 -50.36 -30.41 11.01
C ASP A 775 -48.87 -30.41 11.41
N PRO A 776 -48.23 -31.59 11.49
CA PRO A 776 -46.80 -31.70 11.81
C PRO A 776 -45.87 -30.97 10.84
N ARG A 777 -46.32 -30.80 9.58
CA ARG A 777 -45.55 -30.04 8.60
C ARG A 777 -45.50 -28.55 8.91
N ALA A 778 -46.66 -27.98 9.24
CA ALA A 778 -46.74 -26.59 9.68
C ALA A 778 -45.88 -26.38 10.95
N ALA A 779 -45.94 -27.29 11.92
CA ALA A 779 -45.12 -27.22 13.15
C ALA A 779 -43.61 -27.29 12.86
N LEU A 780 -43.17 -28.18 11.97
CA LEU A 780 -41.76 -28.28 11.56
C LEU A 780 -41.30 -26.98 10.86
N MET A 781 -42.10 -26.42 9.96
CA MET A 781 -41.75 -25.19 9.26
C MET A 781 -41.75 -23.97 10.17
N ALA A 782 -42.67 -23.86 11.11
CA ALA A 782 -42.68 -22.81 12.13
C ALA A 782 -41.43 -22.88 13.02
N THR A 783 -41.06 -24.07 13.49
CA THR A 783 -39.82 -24.31 14.23
C THR A 783 -38.59 -23.91 13.40
N ALA A 784 -38.57 -24.22 12.10
CA ALA A 784 -37.49 -23.83 11.19
C ALA A 784 -37.39 -22.33 11.05
N GLU A 785 -38.53 -21.64 10.86
CA GLU A 785 -38.56 -20.17 10.77
C GLU A 785 -38.01 -19.51 12.02
N GLU A 786 -38.41 -19.97 13.20
CA GLU A 786 -37.91 -19.47 14.49
C GLU A 786 -36.39 -19.66 14.64
N VAL A 787 -35.89 -20.89 14.39
CA VAL A 787 -34.46 -21.18 14.51
C VAL A 787 -33.64 -20.38 13.47
N LEU A 788 -34.14 -20.36 12.22
CA LEU A 788 -33.47 -19.59 11.14
C LEU A 788 -33.43 -18.08 11.45
N ALA A 789 -34.52 -17.52 12.00
CA ALA A 789 -34.54 -16.12 12.39
C ALA A 789 -33.51 -15.78 13.49
N ALA A 790 -33.33 -16.72 14.44
CA ALA A 790 -32.42 -16.56 15.57
C ALA A 790 -30.94 -16.77 15.19
N GLU A 791 -30.64 -17.72 14.32
CA GLU A 791 -29.25 -18.21 14.09
C GLU A 791 -28.64 -17.71 12.76
N VAL A 792 -29.46 -17.28 11.81
CA VAL A 792 -29.02 -16.95 10.44
C VAL A 792 -29.31 -15.49 10.11
N PRO A 793 -28.33 -14.59 10.15
CA PRO A 793 -28.55 -13.17 9.91
C PRO A 793 -28.99 -12.83 8.47
N TRP A 794 -28.61 -13.66 7.49
CA TRP A 794 -28.82 -13.39 6.06
C TRP A 794 -30.20 -13.82 5.59
N ALA A 795 -31.04 -12.86 5.20
CA ALA A 795 -32.41 -13.11 4.73
C ALA A 795 -32.48 -14.09 3.54
N ALA A 796 -31.55 -13.93 2.57
CA ALA A 796 -31.50 -14.84 1.41
C ALA A 796 -31.15 -16.28 1.78
N ALA A 797 -30.22 -16.47 2.75
CA ALA A 797 -29.87 -17.80 3.23
C ALA A 797 -31.03 -18.44 4.00
N ARG A 798 -31.73 -17.66 4.84
CA ARG A 798 -32.94 -18.14 5.56
C ARG A 798 -33.98 -18.66 4.59
N ALA A 799 -34.33 -17.84 3.57
CA ALA A 799 -35.31 -18.22 2.56
C ALA A 799 -34.88 -19.48 1.80
N LEU A 800 -33.62 -19.56 1.39
CA LEU A 800 -33.10 -20.74 0.68
C LEU A 800 -33.10 -21.99 1.53
N TRP A 801 -32.70 -21.91 2.82
CA TRP A 801 -32.63 -23.08 3.69
C TRP A 801 -34.01 -23.53 4.12
N ALA A 802 -34.95 -22.62 4.40
CA ALA A 802 -36.34 -22.93 4.64
C ALA A 802 -36.98 -23.64 3.42
N ALA A 803 -36.77 -23.15 2.20
CA ALA A 803 -37.26 -23.78 0.99
C ALA A 803 -36.65 -25.18 0.75
N ARG A 804 -35.38 -25.39 1.10
CA ARG A 804 -34.75 -26.73 1.04
C ARG A 804 -35.35 -27.69 2.02
N LEU A 805 -35.61 -27.27 3.26
CA LEU A 805 -36.25 -28.08 4.27
C LEU A 805 -37.69 -28.40 3.86
N ALA A 806 -38.46 -27.41 3.42
CA ALA A 806 -39.82 -27.58 2.94
C ALA A 806 -39.98 -28.65 1.83
N ARG A 807 -38.95 -28.77 0.97
CA ARG A 807 -38.93 -29.78 -0.10
C ARG A 807 -38.83 -31.21 0.42
N VAL A 808 -38.15 -31.43 1.53
CA VAL A 808 -37.92 -32.76 2.12
C VAL A 808 -38.80 -33.05 3.33
N ALA A 809 -39.59 -32.07 3.78
CA ALA A 809 -40.38 -32.12 4.98
C ALA A 809 -41.38 -33.32 4.99
N ASP A 810 -42.15 -33.47 3.93
CA ASP A 810 -43.16 -34.53 3.82
C ASP A 810 -42.49 -35.91 3.85
N TRP A 811 -41.38 -36.06 3.12
CA TRP A 811 -40.60 -37.29 3.14
C TRP A 811 -40.04 -37.60 4.53
N PHE A 812 -39.46 -36.57 5.20
CA PHE A 812 -38.93 -36.72 6.56
C PHE A 812 -40.02 -37.12 7.56
N LEU A 813 -41.16 -36.43 7.53
CA LEU A 813 -42.28 -36.72 8.43
C LEU A 813 -42.88 -38.13 8.21
N ALA A 814 -43.00 -38.56 6.95
CA ALA A 814 -43.46 -39.92 6.61
C ALA A 814 -42.45 -40.96 7.10
N LEU A 815 -41.14 -40.74 6.92
CA LEU A 815 -40.08 -41.59 7.45
C LEU A 815 -40.17 -41.68 8.99
N ASP A 816 -40.27 -40.55 9.64
CA ASP A 816 -40.27 -40.42 11.09
C ASP A 816 -41.50 -41.12 11.72
N ALA A 817 -42.70 -40.96 11.12
CA ALA A 817 -43.90 -41.64 11.54
C ALA A 817 -43.87 -43.18 11.34
N GLY A 818 -43.03 -43.64 10.37
CA GLY A 818 -42.82 -45.07 10.10
C GLY A 818 -41.77 -45.73 10.97
N LEU A 819 -41.02 -44.96 11.79
CA LEU A 819 -40.02 -45.54 12.70
C LEU A 819 -40.70 -46.34 13.83
N PRO A 820 -40.19 -47.54 14.15
CA PRO A 820 -40.82 -48.41 15.12
C PRO A 820 -40.66 -48.04 16.59
N GLY A 821 -39.79 -47.06 16.89
CA GLY A 821 -39.43 -46.62 18.23
C GLY A 821 -39.88 -45.20 18.56
N ALA A 822 -39.78 -44.83 19.84
CA ALA A 822 -40.00 -43.47 20.31
C ALA A 822 -38.66 -42.82 20.81
N PRO A 823 -38.44 -41.53 20.63
CA PRO A 823 -37.24 -40.84 21.10
C PRO A 823 -37.06 -40.93 22.60
N VAL A 824 -35.90 -41.40 23.06
CA VAL A 824 -35.56 -41.53 24.50
C VAL A 824 -34.34 -40.68 24.85
N LEU A 825 -33.56 -40.25 23.85
CA LEU A 825 -32.42 -39.37 24.07
C LEU A 825 -32.11 -38.57 22.80
N THR A 826 -31.92 -37.25 22.96
CA THR A 826 -31.51 -36.32 21.90
C THR A 826 -30.36 -35.44 22.37
N GLU A 827 -29.32 -35.31 21.55
CA GLU A 827 -28.19 -34.36 21.76
C GLU A 827 -27.54 -34.45 23.17
N ARG A 828 -27.55 -35.63 23.82
CA ARG A 828 -26.93 -35.85 25.12
C ARG A 828 -25.60 -36.59 25.02
N SER A 829 -24.61 -36.11 25.77
CA SER A 829 -23.26 -36.71 25.76
C SER A 829 -23.24 -38.08 26.44
N GLY A 830 -22.54 -39.01 25.82
CA GLY A 830 -22.19 -40.32 26.36
C GLY A 830 -20.68 -40.54 26.32
N ARG A 831 -20.21 -41.51 27.16
CA ARG A 831 -18.78 -41.82 27.23
C ARG A 831 -18.56 -43.31 27.50
N LEU A 832 -17.50 -43.83 26.91
CA LEU A 832 -17.04 -45.18 27.14
C LEU A 832 -15.56 -45.14 27.55
N SER A 833 -15.27 -45.65 28.74
CA SER A 833 -13.90 -45.81 29.19
C SER A 833 -13.33 -47.15 28.75
N LEU A 834 -12.09 -47.17 28.29
CA LEU A 834 -11.28 -48.32 27.96
C LEU A 834 -10.11 -48.39 28.97
N PRO A 835 -10.32 -48.91 30.19
CA PRO A 835 -9.34 -48.80 31.29
C PRO A 835 -8.00 -49.45 30.96
N GLY A 836 -8.01 -50.59 30.22
CA GLY A 836 -6.77 -51.26 29.79
C GLY A 836 -5.86 -50.45 28.86
N LEU A 837 -6.40 -49.37 28.26
CA LEU A 837 -5.69 -48.47 27.38
C LEU A 837 -5.58 -47.05 27.94
N GLY A 838 -6.16 -46.75 29.10
CA GLY A 838 -6.22 -45.41 29.67
C GLY A 838 -6.89 -44.36 28.74
N PHE A 839 -7.91 -44.81 27.98
CA PHE A 839 -8.54 -44.00 26.94
C PHE A 839 -10.05 -43.92 27.14
N THR A 840 -10.63 -42.78 26.80
CA THR A 840 -12.07 -42.51 26.83
C THR A 840 -12.57 -42.09 25.43
N LEU A 841 -13.62 -42.79 24.99
CA LEU A 841 -14.35 -42.38 23.76
C LEU A 841 -15.60 -41.59 24.19
N THR A 842 -15.89 -40.50 23.50
CA THR A 842 -17.08 -39.69 23.77
C THR A 842 -17.94 -39.59 22.51
N ALA A 843 -19.25 -39.48 22.71
CA ALA A 843 -20.23 -39.32 21.66
C ALA A 843 -21.36 -38.39 22.10
N ARG A 844 -22.01 -37.76 21.10
CA ARG A 844 -23.25 -37.02 21.28
C ARG A 844 -24.14 -37.31 20.07
N PRO A 845 -24.96 -38.34 20.16
CA PRO A 845 -25.86 -38.73 19.08
C PRO A 845 -26.96 -37.70 18.87
N ASP A 846 -27.38 -37.50 17.62
CA ASP A 846 -28.48 -36.58 17.28
C ASP A 846 -29.79 -37.11 17.93
N ARG A 847 -30.04 -38.40 17.83
CA ARG A 847 -31.25 -39.03 18.40
C ARG A 847 -31.06 -40.54 18.67
N ILE A 848 -31.59 -40.99 19.77
CA ILE A 848 -31.71 -42.41 20.08
C ILE A 848 -33.20 -42.71 20.38
N ASP A 849 -33.77 -43.68 19.68
CA ASP A 849 -35.12 -44.19 19.88
C ASP A 849 -35.10 -45.54 20.60
N ALA A 850 -36.10 -45.82 21.42
CA ALA A 850 -36.32 -47.15 21.98
C ALA A 850 -37.44 -47.85 21.24
N TRP A 851 -37.18 -49.04 20.74
CA TRP A 851 -38.19 -49.91 20.14
C TRP A 851 -39.11 -50.55 21.19
N PRO A 852 -40.29 -51.06 20.77
CA PRO A 852 -41.23 -51.70 21.70
C PRO A 852 -40.65 -52.92 22.47
N ASP A 853 -39.63 -53.60 21.90
CA ASP A 853 -38.89 -54.70 22.50
C ASP A 853 -37.75 -54.23 23.44
N GLY A 854 -37.57 -52.93 23.62
CA GLY A 854 -36.59 -52.35 24.52
C GLY A 854 -35.20 -52.07 23.88
N ARG A 855 -34.96 -52.55 22.67
CA ARG A 855 -33.71 -52.28 21.94
C ARG A 855 -33.67 -50.84 21.42
N LEU A 856 -32.45 -50.38 21.18
CA LEU A 856 -32.21 -48.98 20.73
C LEU A 856 -32.01 -48.89 19.22
N HIS A 857 -32.43 -47.75 18.67
CA HIS A 857 -32.14 -47.32 17.31
C HIS A 857 -31.47 -45.94 17.34
N ILE A 858 -30.24 -45.84 16.85
CA ILE A 858 -29.47 -44.59 16.82
C ILE A 858 -29.59 -43.94 15.43
N LEU A 859 -29.92 -42.68 15.42
CA LEU A 859 -30.16 -41.90 14.20
C LEU A 859 -29.22 -40.69 14.16
N ASP A 860 -28.69 -40.43 12.97
CA ASP A 860 -27.82 -39.26 12.69
C ASP A 860 -28.28 -38.55 11.39
N TYR A 861 -28.47 -37.27 11.45
CA TYR A 861 -28.96 -36.46 10.34
C TYR A 861 -27.80 -35.82 9.52
N LYS A 862 -27.88 -35.97 8.22
CA LYS A 862 -26.90 -35.39 7.29
C LYS A 862 -27.56 -34.41 6.33
N THR A 863 -27.05 -33.20 6.16
CA THR A 863 -27.54 -32.22 5.20
C THR A 863 -27.25 -32.58 3.74
N GLY A 864 -26.47 -33.61 3.51
CA GLY A 864 -26.11 -34.17 2.20
C GLY A 864 -26.45 -35.65 2.08
N ASN A 865 -25.69 -36.38 1.29
CA ASN A 865 -25.84 -37.83 1.17
C ASN A 865 -25.24 -38.53 2.41
N PRO A 866 -25.88 -39.62 2.90
CA PRO A 866 -25.27 -40.45 3.94
C PRO A 866 -23.97 -41.12 3.43
N PRO A 867 -23.09 -41.55 4.35
CA PRO A 867 -21.90 -42.31 3.99
C PRO A 867 -22.28 -43.62 3.28
N SER A 868 -21.55 -43.93 2.20
CA SER A 868 -21.73 -45.18 1.47
C SER A 868 -21.35 -46.42 2.33
N PRO A 869 -21.86 -47.63 2.06
CA PRO A 869 -21.49 -48.84 2.80
C PRO A 869 -19.97 -49.07 2.83
N LYS A 870 -19.25 -48.74 1.76
CA LYS A 870 -17.78 -48.81 1.73
C LYS A 870 -17.12 -47.83 2.70
N GLN A 871 -17.64 -46.59 2.75
CA GLN A 871 -17.15 -45.59 3.69
C GLN A 871 -17.40 -46.02 5.15
N GLN A 872 -18.60 -46.53 5.47
CA GLN A 872 -18.92 -47.06 6.79
C GLN A 872 -18.05 -48.26 7.17
N ALA A 873 -17.81 -49.20 6.25
CA ALA A 873 -16.96 -50.34 6.49
C ALA A 873 -15.50 -49.98 6.82
N HIS A 874 -14.94 -48.92 6.21
CA HIS A 874 -13.52 -48.64 6.34
C HIS A 874 -13.18 -47.38 7.12
N PHE A 875 -14.01 -46.36 7.10
CA PHE A 875 -13.64 -45.02 7.60
C PHE A 875 -14.64 -44.41 8.57
N ASP A 876 -15.94 -44.42 8.21
CA ASP A 876 -17.00 -43.77 9.00
C ASP A 876 -17.57 -44.76 10.02
N LYS A 877 -16.96 -44.69 11.21
CA LYS A 877 -17.36 -45.60 12.31
C LYS A 877 -18.27 -44.91 13.34
N GLN A 878 -18.75 -43.69 13.07
CA GLN A 878 -19.45 -42.88 14.08
C GLN A 878 -20.60 -43.63 14.73
N LEU A 879 -21.59 -44.05 13.97
CA LEU A 879 -22.77 -44.72 14.55
C LEU A 879 -22.46 -46.09 15.14
N LEU A 880 -21.52 -46.86 14.57
CA LEU A 880 -21.08 -48.13 15.15
C LEU A 880 -20.42 -47.93 16.52
N LEU A 881 -19.64 -46.85 16.67
CA LEU A 881 -19.02 -46.53 17.97
C LEU A 881 -20.04 -45.99 18.96
N GLU A 882 -21.06 -45.25 18.50
CA GLU A 882 -22.19 -44.82 19.34
C GLU A 882 -23.03 -46.02 19.83
N ALA A 883 -23.26 -47.01 18.97
CA ALA A 883 -23.92 -48.29 19.36
C ALA A 883 -23.10 -49.01 20.47
N MET A 884 -21.78 -49.08 20.29
CA MET A 884 -20.90 -49.69 21.31
C MET A 884 -20.96 -48.92 22.64
N ILE A 885 -21.04 -47.59 22.62
CA ILE A 885 -21.21 -46.77 23.83
C ILE A 885 -22.55 -47.07 24.51
N ALA A 886 -23.63 -47.17 23.72
CA ALA A 886 -24.96 -47.45 24.24
C ALA A 886 -25.07 -48.81 24.90
N GLU A 887 -24.56 -49.86 24.26
CA GLU A 887 -24.59 -51.24 24.82
C GLU A 887 -23.73 -51.36 26.10
N ALA A 888 -22.65 -50.58 26.18
CA ALA A 888 -21.81 -50.50 27.38
C ALA A 888 -22.40 -49.62 28.50
N GLY A 889 -23.57 -49.03 28.32
CA GLY A 889 -24.22 -48.14 29.29
C GLY A 889 -23.56 -46.76 29.39
N GLY A 890 -22.84 -46.35 28.36
CA GLY A 890 -22.12 -45.06 28.35
C GLY A 890 -23.03 -43.82 28.26
N PHE A 891 -24.32 -43.98 27.97
CA PHE A 891 -25.34 -42.94 28.09
C PHE A 891 -26.07 -43.11 29.41
N ALA A 892 -25.66 -42.38 30.43
CA ALA A 892 -26.13 -42.58 31.83
C ALA A 892 -27.67 -42.58 31.99
N ALA A 893 -28.37 -41.83 31.14
CA ALA A 893 -29.85 -41.77 31.19
C ALA A 893 -30.55 -43.06 30.70
N LEU A 894 -29.84 -43.90 29.92
CA LEU A 894 -30.42 -45.10 29.30
C LEU A 894 -29.98 -46.39 29.98
N GLY A 895 -28.80 -46.39 30.63
CA GLY A 895 -28.15 -47.64 31.09
C GLY A 895 -27.73 -48.55 29.92
N PRO A 896 -27.16 -49.71 30.19
CA PRO A 896 -26.77 -50.65 29.13
C PRO A 896 -28.00 -51.22 28.44
N ARG A 897 -28.10 -51.14 27.13
CA ARG A 897 -29.18 -51.63 26.29
C ARG A 897 -28.67 -52.07 24.93
N ASP A 898 -29.18 -53.15 24.41
CA ASP A 898 -28.86 -53.63 23.09
C ASP A 898 -29.32 -52.66 22.01
N VAL A 899 -28.48 -52.45 21.01
CA VAL A 899 -28.80 -51.62 19.83
C VAL A 899 -29.24 -52.54 18.68
N ALA A 900 -30.46 -52.32 18.17
CA ALA A 900 -30.98 -53.10 17.05
C ALA A 900 -30.43 -52.58 15.71
N ARG A 901 -30.39 -51.26 15.55
CA ARG A 901 -30.07 -50.60 14.25
C ARG A 901 -29.44 -49.26 14.47
N VAL A 902 -28.66 -48.85 13.48
CA VAL A 902 -28.17 -47.47 13.33
C VAL A 902 -28.54 -46.95 11.92
N SER A 903 -28.90 -45.66 11.80
CA SER A 903 -29.35 -45.10 10.53
C SER A 903 -28.82 -43.70 10.30
N TYR A 904 -28.22 -43.48 9.14
CA TYR A 904 -27.95 -42.14 8.63
C TYR A 904 -29.13 -41.67 7.80
N ILE A 905 -29.69 -40.49 8.12
CA ILE A 905 -30.80 -39.88 7.42
C ILE A 905 -30.26 -38.68 6.64
N GLY A 906 -30.10 -38.83 5.33
CA GLY A 906 -29.63 -37.79 4.43
C GLY A 906 -30.79 -36.90 3.95
N LEU A 907 -30.75 -35.62 4.31
CA LEU A 907 -31.74 -34.57 3.95
C LEU A 907 -31.24 -33.70 2.81
N GLY A 908 -30.54 -34.29 1.84
CA GLY A 908 -30.05 -33.65 0.64
C GLY A 908 -31.15 -33.40 -0.41
N ALA A 909 -30.76 -33.01 -1.64
CA ALA A 909 -31.72 -32.77 -2.73
C ALA A 909 -32.57 -34.02 -3.06
N VAL A 910 -32.01 -35.19 -2.93
CA VAL A 910 -32.69 -36.48 -3.01
C VAL A 910 -32.48 -37.15 -1.65
N PRO A 911 -33.51 -37.17 -0.78
CA PRO A 911 -33.37 -37.75 0.57
C PRO A 911 -33.14 -39.26 0.50
N LYS A 912 -32.32 -39.77 1.43
CA LYS A 912 -31.93 -41.19 1.50
C LYS A 912 -31.71 -41.62 2.94
N VAL A 913 -31.98 -42.92 3.20
CA VAL A 913 -31.61 -43.56 4.47
C VAL A 913 -30.54 -44.61 4.18
N ALA A 914 -29.55 -44.69 5.07
CA ALA A 914 -28.57 -45.78 5.09
C ALA A 914 -28.62 -46.45 6.44
N GLU A 915 -29.11 -47.67 6.48
CA GLU A 915 -29.34 -48.46 7.69
C GLU A 915 -28.29 -49.55 7.84
N THR A 916 -27.94 -49.85 9.08
CA THR A 916 -27.06 -50.95 9.44
C THR A 916 -27.63 -51.64 10.70
N ASP A 917 -27.99 -52.90 10.57
CA ASP A 917 -28.40 -53.72 11.74
C ASP A 917 -27.18 -54.08 12.60
N ILE A 918 -27.29 -53.88 13.89
CA ILE A 918 -26.22 -54.15 14.82
C ILE A 918 -26.34 -55.58 15.32
N THR A 919 -25.31 -56.38 15.08
CA THR A 919 -25.20 -57.72 15.62
C THR A 919 -24.08 -57.77 16.70
N PRO A 920 -24.13 -58.75 17.63
CA PRO A 920 -23.07 -58.90 18.63
C PRO A 920 -21.69 -59.04 18.00
N GLU A 921 -21.57 -59.71 16.83
CA GLU A 921 -20.32 -59.93 16.12
C GLU A 921 -19.79 -58.59 15.54
N LEU A 922 -20.65 -57.77 14.93
CA LEU A 922 -20.30 -56.49 14.40
C LEU A 922 -19.82 -55.50 15.48
N ASN A 923 -20.52 -55.51 16.64
CA ASN A 923 -20.13 -54.69 17.78
C ASN A 923 -18.80 -55.17 18.40
N ALA A 924 -18.59 -56.45 18.55
CA ALA A 924 -17.32 -57.04 19.02
C ALA A 924 -16.16 -56.72 18.06
N GLU A 925 -16.38 -56.79 16.72
CA GLU A 925 -15.40 -56.43 15.70
C GLU A 925 -15.07 -54.95 15.77
N THR A 926 -16.08 -54.07 15.90
CA THR A 926 -15.90 -52.60 16.01
C THR A 926 -15.08 -52.28 17.26
N ARG A 927 -15.40 -52.92 18.40
CA ARG A 927 -14.65 -52.76 19.65
C ARG A 927 -13.18 -53.19 19.50
N ALA A 928 -12.95 -54.38 18.99
CA ALA A 928 -11.60 -54.89 18.77
C ALA A 928 -10.81 -54.02 17.78
N GLY A 929 -11.48 -53.50 16.78
CA GLY A 929 -10.91 -52.54 15.82
C GLY A 929 -10.45 -51.21 16.48
N LEU A 930 -11.32 -50.64 17.32
CA LEU A 930 -11.00 -49.42 18.09
C LEU A 930 -9.83 -49.68 19.06
N GLU A 931 -9.90 -50.79 19.84
CA GLU A 931 -8.86 -51.14 20.80
C GLU A 931 -7.50 -51.35 20.13
N ARG A 932 -7.46 -52.02 18.98
CA ARG A 932 -6.21 -52.13 18.16
C ARG A 932 -5.70 -50.78 17.66
N LEU A 933 -6.60 -49.88 17.21
CA LEU A 933 -6.23 -48.55 16.74
C LEU A 933 -5.62 -47.72 17.88
N ILE A 934 -6.30 -47.63 19.03
CA ILE A 934 -5.82 -46.84 20.18
C ILE A 934 -4.53 -47.42 20.73
N ALA A 935 -4.42 -48.78 20.88
CA ALA A 935 -3.20 -49.46 21.30
C ALA A 935 -2.01 -49.17 20.38
N ALA A 936 -2.24 -49.07 19.06
CA ALA A 936 -1.20 -48.67 18.13
C ALA A 936 -0.68 -47.25 18.42
N TYR A 937 -1.59 -46.28 18.65
CA TYR A 937 -1.21 -44.89 18.99
C TYR A 937 -0.77 -44.72 20.47
N ALA A 938 -0.83 -45.74 21.32
CA ALA A 938 -0.21 -45.73 22.61
C ALA A 938 1.29 -46.07 22.58
N ARG A 939 1.83 -46.58 21.44
CA ARG A 939 3.25 -46.91 21.28
C ARG A 939 4.06 -45.66 20.90
N ALA A 940 5.21 -45.45 21.53
CA ALA A 940 6.06 -44.26 21.29
C ALA A 940 6.47 -44.11 19.82
N GLU A 941 6.73 -45.23 19.12
CA GLU A 941 7.19 -45.26 17.72
C GLU A 941 6.08 -45.02 16.70
N GLN A 942 4.80 -45.06 17.13
CA GLN A 942 3.69 -44.80 16.21
C GLN A 942 3.60 -43.34 15.87
N GLY A 943 3.87 -42.99 14.61
CA GLY A 943 3.74 -41.62 14.07
C GLY A 943 2.33 -41.33 13.56
N TYR A 944 1.96 -40.05 13.64
CA TYR A 944 0.72 -39.49 13.09
C TYR A 944 0.93 -39.13 11.63
N ALA A 945 0.82 -40.09 10.73
CA ALA A 945 1.08 -39.89 9.30
C ALA A 945 0.07 -38.96 8.63
N ALA A 946 0.55 -37.99 7.80
CA ALA A 946 -0.32 -37.13 7.06
C ALA A 946 -1.01 -37.87 5.90
N ARG A 947 -2.30 -37.56 5.67
CA ARG A 947 -3.08 -37.99 4.51
C ARG A 947 -2.96 -39.49 4.20
N ARG A 948 -3.26 -40.35 5.20
CA ARG A 948 -3.17 -41.80 5.05
C ARG A 948 -4.17 -42.37 4.05
N ALA A 949 -5.39 -41.78 3.99
CA ALA A 949 -6.41 -42.11 3.02
C ALA A 949 -7.27 -40.88 2.69
N LEU A 950 -7.60 -40.68 1.42
CA LEU A 950 -8.44 -39.57 0.91
C LEU A 950 -9.75 -40.15 0.36
N PHE A 951 -10.83 -39.35 0.42
CA PHE A 951 -12.06 -39.63 -0.32
C PHE A 951 -11.91 -39.24 -1.79
N SER A 952 -11.14 -38.16 -2.09
CA SER A 952 -10.79 -37.72 -3.42
C SER A 952 -9.45 -36.98 -3.39
N GLU A 953 -8.78 -36.88 -4.53
CA GLU A 953 -7.52 -36.12 -4.68
C GLU A 953 -7.71 -34.61 -4.46
N ALA A 954 -8.93 -34.09 -4.72
CA ALA A 954 -9.28 -32.70 -4.53
C ALA A 954 -9.65 -32.35 -3.07
N GLU A 955 -9.61 -33.32 -2.14
CA GLU A 955 -9.92 -33.07 -0.73
C GLU A 955 -8.88 -32.16 -0.09
N VAL A 956 -9.30 -30.98 0.40
CA VAL A 956 -8.46 -30.01 1.11
C VAL A 956 -8.58 -30.27 2.61
N GLY A 957 -7.46 -30.35 3.32
CA GLY A 957 -7.41 -30.50 4.78
C GLY A 957 -6.94 -29.23 5.47
N ASP A 958 -7.48 -28.99 6.67
CA ASP A 958 -7.17 -27.80 7.48
C ASP A 958 -5.67 -27.64 7.79
N TYR A 959 -4.90 -28.73 7.74
CA TYR A 959 -3.50 -28.78 8.13
C TYR A 959 -2.55 -29.14 6.99
N ASP A 960 -2.99 -29.02 5.74
CA ASP A 960 -2.19 -29.35 4.56
C ASP A 960 -0.92 -28.51 4.46
N HIS A 961 -1.00 -27.23 4.75
CA HIS A 961 0.17 -26.33 4.76
C HIS A 961 1.20 -26.74 5.84
N LEU A 962 0.73 -27.14 7.02
CA LEU A 962 1.59 -27.61 8.10
C LEU A 962 2.27 -28.94 7.76
N ALA A 963 1.53 -29.83 7.10
CA ALA A 963 2.02 -31.12 6.63
C ALA A 963 2.87 -31.00 5.34
N ARG A 964 2.92 -29.81 4.73
CA ARG A 964 3.56 -29.56 3.43
C ARG A 964 3.03 -30.48 2.32
N HIS A 965 1.71 -30.71 2.32
CA HIS A 965 1.04 -31.51 1.29
C HIS A 965 1.23 -30.86 -0.07
N GLY A 966 1.58 -31.68 -1.09
CA GLY A 966 1.94 -31.25 -2.42
C GLY A 966 3.46 -31.22 -2.70
N GLU A 967 4.30 -31.33 -1.65
CA GLU A 967 5.74 -31.55 -1.80
C GLU A 967 6.10 -33.03 -1.84
N TRP A 968 5.29 -33.90 -1.29
CA TRP A 968 5.40 -35.35 -1.26
C TRP A 968 4.17 -35.99 -1.91
N ALA A 969 4.33 -37.24 -2.39
CA ALA A 969 3.25 -38.01 -2.99
C ALA A 969 2.58 -38.94 -1.95
N LEU A 970 1.31 -39.31 -2.18
CA LEU A 970 0.57 -40.19 -1.25
C LEU A 970 1.19 -41.58 -1.10
N GLN A 971 1.89 -42.06 -2.12
CA GLN A 971 2.63 -43.34 -2.12
C GLN A 971 3.97 -43.26 -1.38
N ASP A 972 4.47 -42.08 -1.05
CA ASP A 972 5.73 -41.94 -0.30
C ASP A 972 5.57 -42.50 1.11
N ALA A 973 6.55 -43.24 1.57
CA ALA A 973 6.54 -43.78 2.93
C ALA A 973 6.62 -42.65 3.96
N PRO A 974 5.71 -42.61 4.97
CA PRO A 974 5.76 -41.58 6.00
C PRO A 974 7.05 -41.67 6.82
N VAL A 975 7.73 -40.52 6.96
CA VAL A 975 8.94 -40.43 7.79
C VAL A 975 8.56 -40.10 9.23
N ARG A 976 8.93 -40.98 10.13
CA ARG A 976 8.70 -40.83 11.58
C ARG A 976 9.66 -39.80 12.15
N LEU A 977 9.09 -38.78 12.82
CA LEU A 977 9.86 -37.69 13.43
C LEU A 977 9.55 -37.66 14.93
N ARG A 978 10.54 -37.85 15.77
CA ARG A 978 10.37 -37.63 17.22
C ARG A 978 10.25 -36.11 17.45
N VAL A 979 9.20 -35.69 18.15
CA VAL A 979 8.90 -34.27 18.44
C VAL A 979 8.62 -34.11 19.94
N GLY A 980 8.90 -32.93 20.49
CA GLY A 980 8.66 -32.64 21.92
C GLY A 980 9.68 -33.27 22.87
N VAL A 981 10.77 -33.79 22.37
CA VAL A 981 11.92 -34.22 23.18
C VAL A 981 12.89 -33.03 23.10
N GLY A 982 13.28 -32.47 24.25
CA GLY A 982 14.30 -31.42 24.28
C GLY A 982 15.60 -31.87 23.60
N PRO A 983 16.46 -30.91 23.16
CA PRO A 983 17.72 -31.23 22.52
C PRO A 983 18.63 -32.06 23.40
#